data_d0fedc390a8f7c5513537f4227d2ef89
#
_entry.id   d0fedc390a8f7c5513537f4227d2ef89
#
_cell.length_a   1.000
_cell.length_b   1.000
_cell.length_c   1.000
_cell.angle_alpha   90.00
_cell.angle_beta   90.00
_cell.angle_gamma   90.00
#
_symmetry.space_group_name_H-M   'P 1'
#
loop_
_entity.id
_entity.type
_entity.pdbx_description
1 polymer ?
#
loop_
_entity_poly.entity_id
_entity_poly.type
_entity_poly.pdbx_seq_one_letter_code
_entity_poly.pdbx_strand_id
1 'polypeptide(L)'
;MAPSNPLILVDGSSYLYRAFFASQQADLRTSTGLPSGAVRVMANMMRSLRKQYPDCHVAVVFDAKGKTFRDDIYPEYKANRASMPDDLRSQVAPIHQMIKAMGFPFLMVEGVEADDVIGTLARQATEKQLPVLISTGDKDMAQLVSDHVTLIDTMKDVKTDREGVIEKFGVPPELIIDYLALMGDKVDNIPGMTGVGEKTALALLQGIGSIDEIAANLDKVAALGFRGSKAFADKFREQEEQVRLSYVLATIKTDVALEQSLEELELGPIDKEALLAVYREYELRNLIKELESGGAEESGAEGDEEGAAPAAAIETDYRCILDEAEFDEWLARLQAAPLFAFDTETTSLDYMEARVVGVSFAIEPGKAAYVPFGHDYLGAPVQLTEAAVLGKLKPLLEDPARLKVGQNLKYDRNVLLNHGIELQGIAYDTMLESYVLNSTASRHDMDSLARRYLNVETISFEDIAGKGVKQLTFNQIELEQAAPYAAEDADITLRLHQALWGKLSAEPGLAKVFSEIELPLLPVLARMERLGTTIEPKLLHQQSQEIEVRLAELEKQAHELAGQEFNLSSPKQLGEILFTKLGLPIIKKTPKGAPSTAEEVLAELAETYELPRLLMEHRGLAKLKSTYTDKLPLMIKPQTGRVHTSYHQAVAATGRLSSTDPNLQNIPVRNEQGRRIRQAFIPCAGYKLVAADYSQIELRIMAHLSGDKGLLTAFAEGKDIHKATAAEVFGVELDAVTSDMRRSAKAINFGLIYGMSAFGLAKQLGIGRAEAQKYMDLYFERYPGVLEYMERTRQQAEAQGYVETLFGRRLYLPDIKSRNAGLRKAAERAAINAPMQGTAADIIKRAMINVDGWIRSIEDQSIRMLMQVHDELVFEIREEKLEEYIAIIKEKMSAAAELHVPLVVEAGTGDNWDQAH
;
A
#
# COMPACT_ATOMS: atom_id res chain seq x y z
N MET A 1 42.71 -14.69 15.44
CA MET A 1 42.63 -13.24 15.68
C MET A 1 41.15 -12.90 15.68
N ALA A 2 40.60 -12.21 16.67
CA ALA A 2 39.27 -11.69 16.61
C ALA A 2 39.15 -10.80 15.36
N PRO A 3 38.05 -10.84 14.57
CA PRO A 3 37.89 -9.93 13.45
C PRO A 3 38.00 -8.49 13.98
N SER A 4 38.90 -7.69 13.38
CA SER A 4 39.00 -6.27 13.70
C SER A 4 37.66 -5.61 13.36
N ASN A 5 37.12 -4.78 14.24
CA ASN A 5 35.89 -4.01 13.99
C ASN A 5 36.07 -3.20 12.70
N PRO A 6 35.07 -3.17 11.79
CA PRO A 6 35.20 -2.44 10.54
C PRO A 6 35.22 -0.91 10.76
N LEU A 7 35.85 -0.19 9.81
CA LEU A 7 35.65 1.25 9.66
C LEU A 7 34.33 1.50 8.92
N ILE A 8 33.43 2.28 9.50
CA ILE A 8 32.15 2.65 8.91
C ILE A 8 32.26 4.05 8.31
N LEU A 9 32.09 4.18 7.01
CA LEU A 9 32.08 5.44 6.28
C LEU A 9 30.66 5.76 5.82
N VAL A 10 30.09 6.84 6.32
CA VAL A 10 28.71 7.24 5.99
C VAL A 10 28.75 8.39 5.01
N ASP A 11 28.15 8.21 3.86
CA ASP A 11 27.84 9.26 2.92
C ASP A 11 26.66 10.11 3.44
N GLY A 12 27.01 11.17 4.18
CA GLY A 12 26.05 12.07 4.83
C GLY A 12 25.22 12.86 3.82
N SER A 13 25.78 13.20 2.66
CA SER A 13 25.06 13.89 1.59
C SER A 13 23.98 13.00 0.98
N SER A 14 24.27 11.74 0.70
CA SER A 14 23.27 10.76 0.25
C SER A 14 22.20 10.53 1.31
N TYR A 15 22.57 10.38 2.57
CA TYR A 15 21.66 10.23 3.71
C TYR A 15 20.72 11.42 3.84
N LEU A 16 21.22 12.64 3.69
CA LEU A 16 20.45 13.88 3.77
C LEU A 16 19.31 13.93 2.74
N TYR A 17 19.63 13.65 1.49
CA TYR A 17 18.63 13.61 0.42
C TYR A 17 17.64 12.46 0.60
N ARG A 18 18.11 11.28 1.00
CA ARG A 18 17.25 10.11 1.29
C ARG A 18 16.28 10.40 2.42
N ALA A 19 16.75 11.00 3.52
CA ALA A 19 15.90 11.39 4.64
C ALA A 19 14.83 12.40 4.23
N PHE A 20 15.20 13.37 3.40
CA PHE A 20 14.24 14.35 2.88
C PHE A 20 13.16 13.71 2.01
N PHE A 21 13.54 12.91 1.02
CA PHE A 21 12.57 12.28 0.13
C PHE A 21 11.70 11.24 0.85
N ALA A 22 12.22 10.50 1.82
CA ALA A 22 11.45 9.57 2.63
C ALA A 22 10.38 10.28 3.47
N SER A 23 10.66 11.50 3.94
CA SER A 23 9.72 12.30 4.74
C SER A 23 8.79 13.21 3.94
N GLN A 24 9.03 13.36 2.63
CA GLN A 24 8.34 14.35 1.79
C GLN A 24 6.81 14.12 1.69
N GLN A 25 6.37 12.87 1.70
CA GLN A 25 4.93 12.55 1.63
C GLN A 25 4.18 12.92 2.91
N ALA A 26 4.86 12.94 4.04
CA ALA A 26 4.26 13.22 5.34
C ALA A 26 4.22 14.72 5.69
N ASP A 27 4.90 15.60 4.91
CA ASP A 27 5.03 17.07 5.13
C ASP A 27 5.18 17.43 6.63
N LEU A 28 6.11 16.76 7.31
CA LEU A 28 6.33 16.89 8.75
C LEU A 28 6.90 18.26 9.08
N ARG A 29 6.16 19.03 9.89
CA ARG A 29 6.55 20.36 10.36
C ARG A 29 6.36 20.51 11.86
N THR A 30 7.17 21.35 12.46
CA THR A 30 7.01 21.75 13.87
C THR A 30 5.75 22.60 14.06
N SER A 31 5.38 22.82 15.30
CA SER A 31 4.26 23.72 15.66
C SER A 31 4.45 25.18 15.16
N THR A 32 5.70 25.58 14.90
CA THR A 32 6.06 26.88 14.33
C THR A 32 6.12 26.89 12.80
N GLY A 33 5.87 25.73 12.14
CA GLY A 33 5.88 25.58 10.68
C GLY A 33 7.25 25.26 10.09
N LEU A 34 8.29 25.02 10.88
CA LEU A 34 9.59 24.58 10.39
C LEU A 34 9.51 23.15 9.82
N PRO A 35 10.07 22.85 8.62
CA PRO A 35 10.17 21.50 8.11
C PRO A 35 11.02 20.65 9.06
N SER A 36 10.52 19.49 9.49
CA SER A 36 11.18 18.62 10.47
C SER A 36 11.44 17.20 9.99
N GLY A 37 10.91 16.84 8.81
CA GLY A 37 10.94 15.48 8.33
C GLY A 37 12.35 14.92 8.12
N ALA A 38 13.25 15.67 7.46
CA ALA A 38 14.61 15.23 7.21
C ALA A 38 15.42 15.11 8.52
N VAL A 39 15.26 16.05 9.47
CA VAL A 39 15.91 15.99 10.79
C VAL A 39 15.47 14.71 11.53
N ARG A 40 14.18 14.40 11.55
CA ARG A 40 13.62 13.22 12.22
C ARG A 40 14.16 11.91 11.63
N VAL A 41 14.08 11.76 10.31
CA VAL A 41 14.56 10.53 9.65
C VAL A 41 16.06 10.36 9.83
N MET A 42 16.84 11.44 9.66
CA MET A 42 18.28 11.42 9.88
C MET A 42 18.63 11.05 11.34
N ALA A 43 17.92 11.59 12.33
CA ALA A 43 18.10 11.23 13.73
C ALA A 43 17.98 9.71 13.95
N ASN A 44 16.93 9.11 13.40
CA ASN A 44 16.70 7.67 13.51
C ASN A 44 17.78 6.85 12.80
N MET A 45 18.18 7.24 11.58
CA MET A 45 19.25 6.58 10.83
C MET A 45 20.57 6.58 11.61
N MET A 46 20.96 7.74 12.17
CA MET A 46 22.21 7.89 12.92
C MET A 46 22.17 7.12 14.25
N ARG A 47 21.03 7.10 14.94
CA ARG A 47 20.86 6.30 16.16
C ARG A 47 20.96 4.80 15.89
N SER A 48 20.30 4.32 14.84
CA SER A 48 20.41 2.91 14.41
C SER A 48 21.85 2.54 14.12
N LEU A 49 22.56 3.38 13.38
CA LEU A 49 23.98 3.15 13.07
C LEU A 49 24.83 3.07 14.33
N ARG A 50 24.64 4.01 15.30
CA ARG A 50 25.39 4.02 16.56
C ARG A 50 25.10 2.76 17.40
N LYS A 51 23.85 2.28 17.39
CA LYS A 51 23.45 1.04 18.09
C LYS A 51 24.05 -0.21 17.44
N GLN A 52 24.04 -0.27 16.11
CA GLN A 52 24.53 -1.41 15.35
C GLN A 52 26.07 -1.54 15.40
N TYR A 53 26.80 -0.41 15.51
CA TYR A 53 28.26 -0.37 15.46
C TYR A 53 28.85 0.43 16.63
N PRO A 54 28.65 0.03 17.89
CA PRO A 54 29.00 0.85 19.07
C PRO A 54 30.52 1.00 19.26
N ASP A 55 31.31 -0.01 18.87
CA ASP A 55 32.75 -0.08 19.11
C ASP A 55 33.56 0.05 17.78
N CYS A 56 32.94 0.55 16.72
CA CYS A 56 33.59 0.73 15.44
C CYS A 56 34.10 2.16 15.26
N HIS A 57 35.19 2.32 14.46
CA HIS A 57 35.53 3.63 13.94
C HIS A 57 34.45 4.05 12.92
N VAL A 58 33.97 5.28 13.01
CA VAL A 58 32.87 5.79 12.15
C VAL A 58 33.24 7.20 11.67
N ALA A 59 32.96 7.51 10.42
CA ALA A 59 33.01 8.88 9.94
C ALA A 59 31.76 9.22 9.11
N VAL A 60 31.16 10.37 9.34
CA VAL A 60 30.06 10.92 8.54
C VAL A 60 30.59 12.05 7.69
N VAL A 61 30.55 11.87 6.38
CA VAL A 61 31.19 12.77 5.41
C VAL A 61 30.12 13.52 4.63
N PHE A 62 30.26 14.84 4.53
CA PHE A 62 29.38 15.71 3.76
C PHE A 62 30.14 16.52 2.71
N ASP A 63 29.45 16.86 1.63
CA ASP A 63 29.97 17.81 0.65
C ASP A 63 30.12 19.21 1.25
N ALA A 64 31.26 19.84 0.99
CA ALA A 64 31.50 21.23 1.34
C ALA A 64 30.77 22.18 0.36
N LYS A 65 30.52 23.40 0.80
CA LYS A 65 29.99 24.44 -0.10
C LYS A 65 31.10 24.99 -0.98
N GLY A 66 30.84 25.08 -2.26
CA GLY A 66 31.78 25.69 -3.20
C GLY A 66 32.06 24.84 -4.43
N LYS A 67 33.05 25.26 -5.21
CA LYS A 67 33.49 24.50 -6.38
C LYS A 67 34.45 23.41 -5.97
N THR A 68 34.43 22.31 -6.70
CA THR A 68 35.38 21.22 -6.58
C THR A 68 36.37 21.27 -7.73
N PHE A 69 37.43 20.50 -7.68
CA PHE A 69 38.41 20.39 -8.78
C PHE A 69 37.77 19.92 -10.10
N ARG A 70 36.60 19.21 -10.03
CA ARG A 70 35.86 18.77 -11.22
C ARG A 70 35.20 19.93 -11.94
N ASP A 71 34.74 20.96 -11.22
CA ASP A 71 34.23 22.20 -11.83
C ASP A 71 35.31 22.98 -12.59
N ASP A 72 36.54 22.89 -12.12
CA ASP A 72 37.70 23.54 -12.82
C ASP A 72 38.09 22.77 -14.09
N ILE A 73 37.97 21.43 -14.10
CA ILE A 73 38.21 20.57 -15.26
C ILE A 73 37.06 20.69 -16.28
N TYR A 74 35.83 20.68 -15.82
CA TYR A 74 34.65 20.73 -16.68
C TYR A 74 33.58 21.66 -16.09
N PRO A 75 33.46 22.89 -16.54
CA PRO A 75 32.54 23.90 -15.97
C PRO A 75 31.06 23.51 -16.03
N GLU A 76 30.69 22.58 -16.90
CA GLU A 76 29.31 22.06 -17.01
C GLU A 76 29.03 20.88 -16.05
N TYR A 77 30.01 20.44 -15.27
CA TYR A 77 29.84 19.38 -14.29
C TYR A 77 28.76 19.75 -13.30
N LYS A 78 27.76 18.88 -13.11
CA LYS A 78 26.59 19.07 -12.24
C LYS A 78 25.75 20.35 -12.54
N ALA A 79 25.98 21.05 -13.66
CA ALA A 79 25.26 22.29 -13.98
C ALA A 79 23.75 22.11 -14.20
N ASN A 80 23.31 20.91 -14.50
CA ASN A 80 21.90 20.53 -14.68
C ASN A 80 21.21 20.08 -13.38
N ARG A 81 21.93 19.99 -12.25
CA ARG A 81 21.32 19.65 -10.94
C ARG A 81 20.38 20.77 -10.50
N ALA A 82 19.17 20.38 -10.11
CA ALA A 82 18.23 21.31 -9.49
C ALA A 82 18.80 21.86 -8.16
N SER A 83 18.51 23.12 -7.85
CA SER A 83 18.88 23.71 -6.57
C SER A 83 18.24 22.91 -5.42
N MET A 84 18.97 22.80 -4.30
CA MET A 84 18.45 22.16 -3.09
C MET A 84 17.13 22.81 -2.67
N PRO A 85 16.05 22.01 -2.44
CA PRO A 85 14.77 22.52 -1.97
C PRO A 85 14.92 23.37 -0.69
N ASP A 86 14.17 24.45 -0.58
CA ASP A 86 14.30 25.37 0.58
C ASP A 86 13.95 24.67 1.90
N ASP A 87 12.95 23.76 1.88
CA ASP A 87 12.59 22.94 3.04
C ASP A 87 13.71 21.99 3.48
N LEU A 88 14.54 21.47 2.55
CA LEU A 88 15.74 20.71 2.89
C LEU A 88 16.86 21.62 3.37
N ARG A 89 17.08 22.73 2.66
CA ARG A 89 18.15 23.70 2.98
C ARG A 89 18.08 24.21 4.41
N SER A 90 16.86 24.46 4.92
CA SER A 90 16.64 24.90 6.31
C SER A 90 17.01 23.86 7.35
N GLN A 91 17.02 22.57 7.00
CA GLN A 91 17.31 21.47 7.90
C GLN A 91 18.80 21.02 7.89
N VAL A 92 19.62 21.47 6.95
CA VAL A 92 21.03 21.04 6.82
C VAL A 92 21.84 21.37 8.06
N ALA A 93 21.84 22.63 8.49
CA ALA A 93 22.65 23.07 9.64
C ALA A 93 22.23 22.37 10.96
N PRO A 94 20.93 22.25 11.30
CA PRO A 94 20.50 21.44 12.45
C PRO A 94 20.88 19.97 12.38
N ILE A 95 20.84 19.35 11.19
CA ILE A 95 21.28 17.96 11.00
C ILE A 95 22.78 17.82 11.27
N HIS A 96 23.61 18.72 10.77
CA HIS A 96 25.06 18.73 11.06
C HIS A 96 25.32 18.89 12.57
N GLN A 97 24.62 19.81 13.23
CA GLN A 97 24.72 20.02 14.65
C GLN A 97 24.31 18.77 15.45
N MET A 98 23.22 18.14 15.05
CA MET A 98 22.70 16.91 15.67
C MET A 98 23.70 15.75 15.56
N ILE A 99 24.28 15.52 14.37
CA ILE A 99 25.26 14.44 14.14
C ILE A 99 26.49 14.64 15.02
N LYS A 100 27.00 15.87 15.10
CA LYS A 100 28.14 16.22 15.97
C LYS A 100 27.77 16.01 17.45
N ALA A 101 26.59 16.44 17.88
CA ALA A 101 26.08 16.25 19.24
C ALA A 101 25.85 14.75 19.60
N MET A 102 25.58 13.91 18.59
CA MET A 102 25.55 12.46 18.76
C MET A 102 26.93 11.82 18.91
N GLY A 103 28.02 12.60 18.82
CA GLY A 103 29.39 12.12 18.98
C GLY A 103 29.98 11.46 17.74
N PHE A 104 29.39 11.65 16.56
CA PHE A 104 29.99 11.15 15.34
C PHE A 104 31.12 12.06 14.85
N PRO A 105 32.27 11.51 14.46
CA PRO A 105 33.28 12.21 13.66
C PRO A 105 32.64 12.75 12.36
N PHE A 106 32.73 14.05 12.18
CA PHE A 106 32.08 14.77 11.08
C PHE A 106 33.14 15.41 10.17
N LEU A 107 33.17 15.01 8.92
CA LEU A 107 34.13 15.49 7.92
C LEU A 107 33.43 16.27 6.82
N MET A 108 34.04 17.39 6.46
CA MET A 108 33.66 18.22 5.33
C MET A 108 34.90 18.94 4.83
N VAL A 109 35.39 18.61 3.63
CA VAL A 109 36.66 19.10 3.07
C VAL A 109 36.37 19.97 1.85
N GLU A 110 36.89 21.21 1.83
CA GLU A 110 36.70 22.13 0.72
C GLU A 110 37.44 21.70 -0.53
N GLY A 111 36.89 21.98 -1.71
CA GLY A 111 37.52 21.72 -3.02
C GLY A 111 37.41 20.29 -3.52
N VAL A 112 36.81 19.37 -2.75
CA VAL A 112 36.55 17.96 -3.10
C VAL A 112 35.14 17.56 -2.72
N GLU A 113 34.68 16.43 -3.23
CA GLU A 113 33.39 15.88 -2.90
C GLU A 113 33.49 14.89 -1.72
N ALA A 114 32.35 14.60 -1.06
CA ALA A 114 32.29 13.61 0.02
C ALA A 114 32.83 12.24 -0.43
N ASP A 115 32.58 11.87 -1.68
CA ASP A 115 33.03 10.62 -2.29
C ASP A 115 34.54 10.51 -2.30
N ASP A 116 35.25 11.63 -2.58
CA ASP A 116 36.71 11.68 -2.61
C ASP A 116 37.30 11.50 -1.21
N VAL A 117 36.67 12.08 -0.21
CA VAL A 117 37.07 11.89 1.19
C VAL A 117 36.83 10.44 1.64
N ILE A 118 35.68 9.86 1.32
CA ILE A 118 35.34 8.47 1.61
C ILE A 118 36.31 7.52 0.91
N GLY A 119 36.61 7.75 -0.39
CA GLY A 119 37.56 6.96 -1.14
C GLY A 119 38.95 7.01 -0.56
N THR A 120 39.37 8.18 -0.08
CA THR A 120 40.66 8.35 0.59
C THR A 120 40.75 7.56 1.91
N LEU A 121 39.76 7.67 2.74
CA LEU A 121 39.71 6.92 4.01
C LEU A 121 39.63 5.41 3.78
N ALA A 122 38.85 4.98 2.79
CA ALA A 122 38.74 3.57 2.41
C ALA A 122 40.07 3.00 1.93
N ARG A 123 40.86 3.76 1.11
CA ARG A 123 42.19 3.38 0.69
C ARG A 123 43.13 3.28 1.89
N GLN A 124 43.19 4.30 2.76
CA GLN A 124 44.05 4.30 3.96
C GLN A 124 43.73 3.12 4.91
N ALA A 125 42.45 2.77 5.07
CA ALA A 125 42.03 1.61 5.86
C ALA A 125 42.48 0.29 5.20
N THR A 126 42.32 0.18 3.88
CA THR A 126 42.76 -1.00 3.11
C THR A 126 44.25 -1.21 3.21
N GLU A 127 45.06 -0.14 3.16
CA GLU A 127 46.54 -0.20 3.35
C GLU A 127 46.90 -0.77 4.73
N LYS A 128 46.03 -0.55 5.75
CA LYS A 128 46.18 -1.12 7.09
C LYS A 128 45.45 -2.46 7.26
N GLN A 129 44.90 -3.03 6.18
CA GLN A 129 44.13 -4.29 6.19
C GLN A 129 42.88 -4.25 7.11
N LEU A 130 42.32 -3.08 7.31
CA LEU A 130 41.08 -2.91 8.06
C LEU A 130 39.87 -3.13 7.13
N PRO A 131 38.86 -3.90 7.52
CA PRO A 131 37.61 -3.98 6.77
C PRO A 131 36.88 -2.64 6.81
N VAL A 132 36.28 -2.27 5.69
CA VAL A 132 35.55 -1.01 5.52
C VAL A 132 34.12 -1.29 5.05
N LEU A 133 33.16 -0.66 5.71
CA LEU A 133 31.77 -0.61 5.26
C LEU A 133 31.42 0.82 4.86
N ILE A 134 31.09 1.04 3.58
CA ILE A 134 30.64 2.34 3.09
C ILE A 134 29.13 2.33 3.04
N SER A 135 28.51 3.14 3.88
CA SER A 135 27.05 3.29 3.91
C SER A 135 26.61 4.43 2.98
N THR A 136 26.13 4.05 1.81
CA THR A 136 25.72 4.98 0.74
C THR A 136 24.60 4.41 -0.11
N GLY A 137 23.84 5.30 -0.78
CA GLY A 137 22.94 4.95 -1.88
C GLY A 137 23.52 5.26 -3.25
N ASP A 138 24.74 5.81 -3.32
CA ASP A 138 25.35 6.20 -4.57
C ASP A 138 25.99 5.00 -5.30
N LYS A 139 25.61 4.85 -6.58
CA LYS A 139 26.10 3.77 -7.45
C LYS A 139 27.58 3.93 -7.82
N ASP A 140 28.09 5.15 -7.81
CA ASP A 140 29.45 5.46 -8.25
C ASP A 140 30.50 4.97 -7.24
N MET A 141 30.10 4.82 -5.98
CA MET A 141 30.91 4.19 -4.93
C MET A 141 31.25 2.71 -5.20
N ALA A 142 30.57 2.05 -6.16
CA ALA A 142 30.88 0.67 -6.53
C ALA A 142 32.31 0.47 -7.03
N GLN A 143 32.96 1.54 -7.54
CA GLN A 143 34.36 1.54 -7.94
C GLN A 143 35.33 1.34 -6.77
N LEU A 144 34.89 1.59 -5.52
CA LEU A 144 35.72 1.45 -4.31
C LEU A 144 35.68 0.04 -3.72
N VAL A 145 34.74 -0.82 -4.17
CA VAL A 145 34.56 -2.18 -3.64
C VAL A 145 35.80 -3.04 -3.92
N SER A 146 36.25 -3.73 -2.89
CA SER A 146 37.43 -4.61 -2.93
C SER A 146 37.29 -5.73 -1.89
N ASP A 147 38.32 -6.55 -1.71
CA ASP A 147 38.36 -7.58 -0.67
C ASP A 147 38.22 -7.01 0.76
N HIS A 148 38.51 -5.72 0.95
CA HIS A 148 38.43 -5.01 2.23
C HIS A 148 37.28 -4.01 2.30
N VAL A 149 36.70 -3.60 1.18
CA VAL A 149 35.67 -2.56 1.10
C VAL A 149 34.36 -3.14 0.59
N THR A 150 33.31 -3.03 1.36
CA THR A 150 31.94 -3.45 1.04
C THR A 150 31.00 -2.26 1.14
N LEU A 151 30.05 -2.11 0.21
CA LEU A 151 28.96 -1.12 0.34
C LEU A 151 27.82 -1.71 1.16
N ILE A 152 27.14 -0.86 1.93
CA ILE A 152 25.93 -1.23 2.66
C ILE A 152 24.82 -0.21 2.45
N ASP A 153 23.63 -0.66 2.11
CA ASP A 153 22.39 0.13 2.20
C ASP A 153 21.72 -0.16 3.53
N THR A 154 21.98 0.67 4.53
CA THR A 154 21.46 0.49 5.91
C THR A 154 19.94 0.59 6.04
N MET A 155 19.22 1.09 5.03
CA MET A 155 17.75 1.10 5.04
C MET A 155 17.15 -0.20 4.52
N LYS A 156 17.90 -0.97 3.73
CA LYS A 156 17.46 -2.23 3.15
C LYS A 156 18.23 -3.43 3.71
N ASP A 157 19.20 -3.17 4.54
CA ASP A 157 20.20 -4.13 5.06
C ASP A 157 20.86 -4.99 3.98
N VAL A 158 21.13 -4.38 2.82
CA VAL A 158 21.74 -5.05 1.68
C VAL A 158 23.22 -4.69 1.61
N LYS A 159 24.08 -5.70 1.66
CA LYS A 159 25.52 -5.58 1.43
C LYS A 159 25.84 -5.85 -0.04
N THR A 160 26.71 -5.04 -0.62
CA THR A 160 27.20 -5.18 -1.99
C THR A 160 28.72 -5.32 -1.94
N ASP A 161 29.17 -6.53 -2.08
CA ASP A 161 30.59 -6.90 -2.25
C ASP A 161 30.95 -7.00 -3.74
N ARG A 162 32.12 -7.56 -4.06
CA ARG A 162 32.60 -7.73 -5.43
C ARG A 162 31.61 -8.51 -6.31
N GLU A 163 31.02 -9.58 -5.80
CA GLU A 163 30.05 -10.39 -6.54
C GLU A 163 28.74 -9.62 -6.75
N GLY A 164 28.30 -8.90 -5.73
CA GLY A 164 27.14 -8.02 -5.80
C GLY A 164 27.31 -6.87 -6.79
N VAL A 165 28.53 -6.32 -6.96
CA VAL A 165 28.83 -5.34 -8.02
C VAL A 165 28.71 -5.97 -9.39
N ILE A 166 29.28 -7.16 -9.60
CA ILE A 166 29.20 -7.88 -10.88
C ILE A 166 27.72 -8.23 -11.21
N GLU A 167 26.96 -8.71 -10.23
CA GLU A 167 25.54 -9.02 -10.44
C GLU A 167 24.72 -7.78 -10.81
N LYS A 168 25.00 -6.64 -10.16
CA LYS A 168 24.24 -5.39 -10.35
C LYS A 168 24.61 -4.62 -11.60
N PHE A 169 25.91 -4.53 -11.92
CA PHE A 169 26.43 -3.69 -13.02
C PHE A 169 26.92 -4.49 -14.23
N GLY A 170 27.06 -5.80 -14.12
CA GLY A 170 27.57 -6.66 -15.18
C GLY A 170 29.09 -6.58 -15.41
N VAL A 171 29.82 -5.81 -14.60
CA VAL A 171 31.27 -5.64 -14.64
C VAL A 171 31.85 -5.64 -13.22
N PRO A 172 33.11 -6.06 -13.02
CA PRO A 172 33.73 -6.00 -11.71
C PRO A 172 34.06 -4.55 -11.29
N PRO A 173 34.33 -4.30 -9.99
CA PRO A 173 34.59 -2.96 -9.45
C PRO A 173 35.65 -2.18 -10.22
N GLU A 174 36.69 -2.85 -10.71
CA GLU A 174 37.82 -2.25 -11.45
C GLU A 174 37.39 -1.64 -12.79
N LEU A 175 36.29 -2.06 -13.36
CA LEU A 175 35.75 -1.55 -14.63
C LEU A 175 34.56 -0.60 -14.46
N ILE A 176 34.19 -0.24 -13.23
CA ILE A 176 33.07 0.68 -12.96
C ILE A 176 33.36 2.09 -13.49
N ILE A 177 34.59 2.56 -13.35
CA ILE A 177 35.00 3.88 -13.90
C ILE A 177 34.88 3.87 -15.43
N ASP A 178 35.39 2.81 -16.08
CA ASP A 178 35.28 2.63 -17.52
C ASP A 178 33.82 2.56 -18.00
N TYR A 179 32.98 1.85 -17.23
CA TYR A 179 31.53 1.73 -17.48
C TYR A 179 30.85 3.12 -17.44
N LEU A 180 31.11 3.91 -16.39
CA LEU A 180 30.57 5.27 -16.24
C LEU A 180 31.12 6.22 -17.31
N ALA A 181 32.39 6.11 -17.64
CA ALA A 181 33.05 6.94 -18.65
C ALA A 181 32.52 6.68 -20.07
N LEU A 182 32.19 5.45 -20.41
CA LEU A 182 31.55 5.09 -21.68
C LEU A 182 30.09 5.53 -21.75
N MET A 183 29.31 5.31 -20.70
CA MET A 183 27.89 5.64 -20.68
C MET A 183 27.58 7.12 -20.44
N GLY A 184 28.47 7.80 -19.72
CA GLY A 184 28.19 9.09 -19.11
C GLY A 184 27.21 9.02 -17.95
N ASP A 185 27.06 10.12 -17.22
CA ASP A 185 26.04 10.28 -16.18
C ASP A 185 25.24 11.55 -16.40
N LYS A 186 23.92 11.39 -16.57
CA LYS A 186 23.02 12.53 -16.78
C LYS A 186 22.78 13.32 -15.50
N VAL A 187 22.92 12.70 -14.33
CA VAL A 187 22.70 13.36 -13.03
C VAL A 187 23.85 14.32 -12.76
N ASP A 188 25.08 13.88 -13.03
CA ASP A 188 26.30 14.66 -12.82
C ASP A 188 26.79 15.38 -14.07
N ASN A 189 26.00 15.26 -15.15
CA ASN A 189 26.34 15.87 -16.44
C ASN A 189 27.71 15.43 -17.00
N ILE A 190 28.06 14.16 -16.78
CA ILE A 190 29.23 13.53 -17.37
C ILE A 190 28.88 13.11 -18.80
N PRO A 191 29.60 13.60 -19.84
CA PRO A 191 29.12 13.48 -21.21
C PRO A 191 29.09 12.04 -21.76
N GLY A 192 30.05 11.18 -21.36
CA GLY A 192 30.18 9.84 -21.91
C GLY A 192 30.47 9.81 -23.39
N MET A 193 30.34 8.64 -24.02
CA MET A 193 30.46 8.49 -25.47
C MET A 193 29.10 8.56 -26.15
N THR A 194 28.90 9.46 -27.09
CA THR A 194 27.62 9.64 -27.79
C THR A 194 27.18 8.36 -28.51
N GLY A 195 26.00 7.86 -28.16
CA GLY A 195 25.44 6.65 -28.78
C GLY A 195 25.85 5.34 -28.10
N VAL A 196 26.60 5.40 -26.99
CA VAL A 196 26.90 4.26 -26.14
C VAL A 196 25.89 4.26 -24.96
N GLY A 197 25.13 3.19 -24.83
CA GLY A 197 24.27 2.91 -23.69
C GLY A 197 24.74 1.65 -22.99
N GLU A 198 24.06 1.28 -21.91
CA GLU A 198 24.39 0.17 -21.04
C GLU A 198 24.79 -1.12 -21.79
N LYS A 199 23.95 -1.59 -22.72
CA LYS A 199 24.22 -2.83 -23.49
C LYS A 199 25.49 -2.76 -24.31
N THR A 200 25.80 -1.58 -24.86
CA THR A 200 27.01 -1.39 -25.66
C THR A 200 28.26 -1.28 -24.78
N ALA A 201 28.17 -0.56 -23.66
CA ALA A 201 29.27 -0.46 -22.70
C ALA A 201 29.59 -1.84 -22.12
N LEU A 202 28.60 -2.64 -21.72
CA LEU A 202 28.80 -4.00 -21.23
C LEU A 202 29.43 -4.91 -22.29
N ALA A 203 28.96 -4.87 -23.54
CA ALA A 203 29.57 -5.66 -24.61
C ALA A 203 31.07 -5.31 -24.85
N LEU A 204 31.42 -4.05 -24.72
CA LEU A 204 32.82 -3.60 -24.86
C LEU A 204 33.68 -4.06 -23.67
N LEU A 205 33.24 -3.81 -22.44
CA LEU A 205 34.00 -4.10 -21.23
C LEU A 205 34.13 -5.61 -20.98
N GLN A 206 33.05 -6.38 -21.19
CA GLN A 206 33.07 -7.83 -21.05
C GLN A 206 33.86 -8.53 -22.20
N GLY A 207 33.77 -7.97 -23.40
CA GLY A 207 34.41 -8.55 -24.60
C GLY A 207 35.89 -8.18 -24.81
N ILE A 208 36.31 -7.01 -24.34
CA ILE A 208 37.68 -6.50 -24.57
C ILE A 208 38.32 -6.13 -23.24
N GLY A 209 37.67 -5.38 -22.37
CA GLY A 209 38.21 -4.89 -21.11
C GLY A 209 38.10 -3.37 -20.94
N SER A 210 39.03 -2.76 -20.25
CA SER A 210 39.10 -1.30 -19.96
C SER A 210 39.11 -0.42 -21.22
N ILE A 211 38.86 0.88 -21.03
CA ILE A 211 38.91 1.88 -22.11
C ILE A 211 40.30 1.87 -22.80
N ASP A 212 41.38 1.66 -22.05
CA ASP A 212 42.73 1.56 -22.63
C ASP A 212 42.90 0.30 -23.47
N GLU A 213 42.34 -0.84 -23.02
CA GLU A 213 42.33 -2.07 -23.82
C GLU A 213 41.45 -1.95 -25.05
N ILE A 214 40.31 -1.27 -24.94
CA ILE A 214 39.43 -0.96 -26.08
C ILE A 214 40.15 -0.08 -27.09
N ALA A 215 40.81 0.97 -26.64
CA ALA A 215 41.59 1.87 -27.50
C ALA A 215 42.72 1.14 -28.24
N ALA A 216 43.40 0.18 -27.57
CA ALA A 216 44.45 -0.64 -28.16
C ALA A 216 43.93 -1.74 -29.12
N ASN A 217 42.67 -2.13 -29.04
CA ASN A 217 42.05 -3.25 -29.76
C ASN A 217 40.79 -2.87 -30.55
N LEU A 218 40.74 -1.66 -31.12
CA LEU A 218 39.57 -1.16 -31.87
C LEU A 218 39.18 -2.06 -33.05
N ASP A 219 40.13 -2.79 -33.63
CA ASP A 219 39.91 -3.78 -34.68
C ASP A 219 39.03 -4.96 -34.23
N LYS A 220 39.07 -5.33 -32.94
CA LYS A 220 38.29 -6.42 -32.37
C LYS A 220 36.85 -6.04 -32.07
N VAL A 221 36.53 -4.77 -31.94
CA VAL A 221 35.20 -4.28 -31.58
C VAL A 221 34.13 -4.72 -32.59
N ALA A 222 34.49 -4.75 -33.89
CA ALA A 222 33.56 -5.18 -34.93
C ALA A 222 33.02 -6.62 -34.75
N ALA A 223 33.81 -7.48 -34.08
CA ALA A 223 33.45 -8.88 -33.81
C ALA A 223 32.45 -9.06 -32.64
N LEU A 224 32.23 -8.04 -31.79
CA LEU A 224 31.33 -8.13 -30.63
C LEU A 224 29.83 -8.15 -30.99
N GLY A 225 29.50 -7.84 -32.25
CA GLY A 225 28.14 -8.09 -32.79
C GLY A 225 27.03 -7.16 -32.31
N PHE A 226 27.30 -6.12 -31.52
CA PHE A 226 26.29 -5.14 -31.13
C PHE A 226 25.97 -4.18 -32.26
N ARG A 227 24.84 -3.54 -32.23
CA ARG A 227 24.39 -2.57 -33.26
C ARG A 227 25.35 -1.37 -33.33
N GLY A 228 26.03 -1.24 -34.45
CA GLY A 228 27.00 -0.17 -34.68
C GLY A 228 28.44 -0.56 -34.40
N SER A 229 28.75 -1.81 -34.03
CA SER A 229 30.12 -2.29 -33.74
C SER A 229 31.13 -2.05 -34.87
N LYS A 230 30.72 -2.14 -36.15
CA LYS A 230 31.58 -1.89 -37.32
C LYS A 230 32.02 -0.44 -37.47
N ALA A 231 31.23 0.52 -37.05
CA ALA A 231 31.53 1.97 -37.11
C ALA A 231 32.10 2.52 -35.79
N PHE A 232 32.21 1.66 -34.78
CA PHE A 232 32.58 2.09 -33.43
C PHE A 232 34.03 2.64 -33.39
N ALA A 233 34.94 1.98 -34.04
CA ALA A 233 36.36 2.39 -34.03
C ALA A 233 36.59 3.86 -34.50
N ASP A 234 35.93 4.27 -35.56
CA ASP A 234 36.03 5.63 -36.06
C ASP A 234 35.39 6.64 -35.11
N LYS A 235 34.21 6.32 -34.60
CA LYS A 235 33.51 7.15 -33.61
C LYS A 235 34.29 7.27 -32.30
N PHE A 236 34.95 6.20 -31.86
CA PHE A 236 35.76 6.23 -30.64
C PHE A 236 36.96 7.17 -30.82
N ARG A 237 37.67 7.11 -31.96
CA ARG A 237 38.78 8.03 -32.26
C ARG A 237 38.37 9.50 -32.29
N GLU A 238 37.16 9.78 -32.79
CA GLU A 238 36.58 11.14 -32.80
C GLU A 238 36.20 11.63 -31.39
N GLN A 239 35.85 10.75 -30.48
CA GLN A 239 35.32 11.07 -29.13
C GLN A 239 36.26 10.63 -28.00
N GLU A 240 37.45 10.16 -28.28
CA GLU A 240 38.38 9.64 -27.27
C GLU A 240 38.68 10.66 -26.17
N GLU A 241 38.90 11.92 -26.53
CA GLU A 241 39.11 12.99 -25.55
C GLU A 241 37.93 13.18 -24.62
N GLN A 242 36.72 13.10 -25.14
CA GLN A 242 35.48 13.19 -24.34
C GLN A 242 35.31 11.99 -23.40
N VAL A 243 35.65 10.79 -23.87
CA VAL A 243 35.58 9.56 -23.04
C VAL A 243 36.62 9.65 -21.92
N ARG A 244 37.84 10.13 -22.23
CA ARG A 244 38.90 10.30 -21.22
C ARG A 244 38.55 11.41 -20.21
N LEU A 245 37.93 12.50 -20.65
CA LEU A 245 37.37 13.51 -19.75
C LEU A 245 36.34 12.90 -18.83
N SER A 246 35.42 12.09 -19.38
CA SER A 246 34.38 11.40 -18.60
C SER A 246 34.99 10.43 -17.59
N TYR A 247 36.08 9.74 -17.95
CA TYR A 247 36.81 8.87 -17.03
C TYR A 247 37.38 9.64 -15.83
N VAL A 248 38.03 10.80 -16.09
CA VAL A 248 38.56 11.67 -15.02
C VAL A 248 37.44 12.18 -14.10
N LEU A 249 36.31 12.62 -14.68
CA LEU A 249 35.17 13.14 -13.91
C LEU A 249 34.50 12.04 -13.06
N ALA A 250 34.42 10.81 -13.57
CA ALA A 250 33.80 9.68 -12.85
C ALA A 250 34.72 9.07 -11.79
N THR A 251 36.04 9.33 -11.87
CA THR A 251 37.01 8.76 -10.93
C THR A 251 36.92 9.43 -9.55
N ILE A 252 36.74 8.64 -8.52
CA ILE A 252 36.80 9.09 -7.12
C ILE A 252 38.28 9.26 -6.75
N LYS A 253 38.64 10.45 -6.26
CA LYS A 253 39.98 10.76 -5.81
C LYS A 253 40.22 10.09 -4.45
N THR A 254 41.35 9.37 -4.33
CA THR A 254 41.70 8.59 -3.14
C THR A 254 42.94 9.09 -2.39
N ASP A 255 43.41 10.30 -2.74
CA ASP A 255 44.66 10.90 -2.19
C ASP A 255 44.41 12.33 -1.64
N VAL A 256 43.21 12.59 -1.14
CA VAL A 256 42.85 13.86 -0.49
C VAL A 256 43.66 14.06 0.77
N ALA A 257 44.23 15.25 0.96
CA ALA A 257 44.90 15.60 2.22
C ALA A 257 43.86 15.78 3.33
N LEU A 258 43.82 14.87 4.30
CA LEU A 258 42.94 14.90 5.45
C LEU A 258 43.68 15.35 6.71
N GLU A 259 43.02 16.20 7.51
CA GLU A 259 43.59 16.65 8.80
C GLU A 259 43.48 15.56 9.88
N GLN A 260 42.44 14.67 9.79
CA GLN A 260 42.18 13.63 10.74
C GLN A 260 42.78 12.30 10.29
N SER A 261 43.36 11.57 11.26
CA SER A 261 43.80 10.20 11.07
C SER A 261 42.70 9.19 11.30
N LEU A 262 42.87 7.94 10.84
CA LEU A 262 41.89 6.87 11.05
C LEU A 262 41.65 6.58 12.54
N GLU A 263 42.68 6.75 13.36
CA GLU A 263 42.62 6.51 14.79
C GLU A 263 41.77 7.54 15.57
N GLU A 264 41.56 8.72 14.96
CA GLU A 264 40.74 9.79 15.52
C GLU A 264 39.25 9.66 15.17
N LEU A 265 38.89 8.66 14.34
CA LEU A 265 37.51 8.42 13.91
C LEU A 265 36.72 7.55 14.92
N GLU A 266 36.92 7.74 16.21
CA GLU A 266 36.18 7.06 17.25
C GLU A 266 34.87 7.78 17.58
N LEU A 267 33.81 7.01 17.92
CA LEU A 267 32.58 7.58 18.42
C LEU A 267 32.80 8.31 19.74
N GLY A 268 32.61 9.61 19.73
CA GLY A 268 32.68 10.44 20.92
C GLY A 268 31.47 10.27 21.86
N PRO A 269 31.51 10.84 23.07
CA PRO A 269 30.36 10.92 23.95
C PRO A 269 29.24 11.76 23.34
N ILE A 270 28.01 11.44 23.73
CA ILE A 270 26.82 12.22 23.32
C ILE A 270 26.80 13.53 24.12
N ASP A 271 26.77 14.66 23.42
CA ASP A 271 26.47 15.95 24.00
C ASP A 271 24.94 16.09 24.18
N LYS A 272 24.46 15.68 25.36
CA LYS A 272 23.02 15.65 25.68
C LYS A 272 22.37 17.03 25.58
N GLU A 273 23.05 18.09 25.97
CA GLU A 273 22.50 19.45 26.00
C GLU A 273 22.31 19.98 24.57
N ALA A 274 23.33 19.86 23.71
CA ALA A 274 23.28 20.27 22.33
C ALA A 274 22.24 19.44 21.55
N LEU A 275 22.17 18.13 21.82
CA LEU A 275 21.23 17.22 21.18
C LEU A 275 19.77 17.53 21.58
N LEU A 276 19.51 17.77 22.86
CA LEU A 276 18.21 18.19 23.37
C LEU A 276 17.76 19.52 22.76
N ALA A 277 18.70 20.47 22.57
CA ALA A 277 18.38 21.75 21.94
C ALA A 277 17.79 21.55 20.53
N VAL A 278 18.44 20.73 19.69
CA VAL A 278 17.95 20.38 18.35
C VAL A 278 16.64 19.62 18.43
N TYR A 279 16.52 18.63 19.30
CA TYR A 279 15.28 17.84 19.42
C TYR A 279 14.09 18.69 19.86
N ARG A 280 14.29 19.65 20.75
CA ARG A 280 13.24 20.58 21.20
C ARG A 280 12.83 21.56 20.09
N GLU A 281 13.80 22.13 19.35
CA GLU A 281 13.54 23.02 18.21
C GLU A 281 12.72 22.34 17.13
N TYR A 282 13.01 21.06 16.85
CA TYR A 282 12.32 20.25 15.83
C TYR A 282 11.19 19.38 16.38
N GLU A 283 10.82 19.57 17.66
CA GLU A 283 9.70 18.91 18.35
C GLU A 283 9.76 17.37 18.25
N LEU A 284 10.96 16.80 18.40
CA LEU A 284 11.18 15.37 18.38
C LEU A 284 10.89 14.73 19.75
N ARG A 285 9.61 14.77 20.16
CA ARG A 285 9.14 14.48 21.53
C ARG A 285 9.61 13.14 22.07
N ASN A 286 9.58 12.08 21.25
CA ASN A 286 9.99 10.75 21.65
C ASN A 286 11.51 10.71 21.95
N LEU A 287 12.30 11.33 21.08
CA LEU A 287 13.76 11.41 21.25
C LEU A 287 14.17 12.27 22.45
N ILE A 288 13.38 13.30 22.80
CA ILE A 288 13.56 14.12 23.99
C ILE A 288 13.34 13.26 25.25
N LYS A 289 12.20 12.56 25.33
CA LYS A 289 11.87 11.69 26.48
C LYS A 289 12.94 10.66 26.73
N GLU A 290 13.40 9.99 25.68
CA GLU A 290 14.44 8.95 25.76
C GLU A 290 15.79 9.51 26.24
N LEU A 291 16.18 10.68 25.72
CA LEU A 291 17.45 11.29 26.10
C LEU A 291 17.42 11.84 27.54
N GLU A 292 16.25 12.33 28.02
CA GLU A 292 16.04 12.83 29.40
C GLU A 292 15.92 11.68 30.41
N SER A 293 15.37 10.53 30.03
CA SER A 293 15.21 9.35 30.91
C SER A 293 16.48 8.54 31.13
N GLY A 294 17.60 8.94 30.53
CA GLY A 294 18.93 8.39 30.88
C GLY A 294 19.26 7.04 30.25
N GLY A 295 18.73 6.75 29.08
CA GLY A 295 19.21 5.66 28.22
C GLY A 295 18.93 4.26 28.78
N ALA A 296 17.67 3.93 29.00
CA ALA A 296 17.21 2.56 28.89
C ALA A 296 16.77 2.37 27.42
N GLU A 297 17.34 1.36 26.78
CA GLU A 297 17.16 1.07 25.36
C GLU A 297 15.69 0.85 25.00
N GLU A 298 15.12 1.70 24.15
CA GLU A 298 13.89 1.40 23.44
C GLU A 298 13.98 1.85 21.99
N SER A 299 13.76 0.89 21.11
CA SER A 299 13.72 1.02 19.65
C SER A 299 12.54 1.88 19.22
N GLY A 300 12.78 2.86 18.34
CA GLY A 300 11.75 3.77 17.86
C GLY A 300 10.82 3.14 16.85
N ALA A 301 9.52 3.37 17.03
CA ALA A 301 8.52 3.37 15.97
C ALA A 301 7.59 4.57 16.18
N GLU A 302 7.32 5.29 15.09
CA GLU A 302 6.44 6.45 15.08
C GLU A 302 4.98 6.07 15.31
N GLY A 303 4.31 6.77 16.19
CA GLY A 303 2.87 6.70 16.40
C GLY A 303 2.51 7.14 17.82
N ASP A 304 1.82 8.28 17.92
CA ASP A 304 1.25 8.76 19.17
C ASP A 304 0.29 7.70 19.72
N GLU A 305 0.67 7.07 20.85
CA GLU A 305 -0.28 6.58 21.85
C GLU A 305 0.48 6.17 23.13
N GLU A 306 -0.19 6.36 24.27
CA GLU A 306 0.32 6.12 25.62
C GLU A 306 0.92 4.72 25.76
N GLY A 307 2.20 4.69 26.11
CA GLY A 307 3.00 3.48 26.20
C GLY A 307 2.57 2.55 27.32
N ALA A 308 2.36 1.31 26.96
CA ALA A 308 2.50 0.21 27.91
C ALA A 308 4.00 0.04 28.25
N ALA A 309 4.31 -0.28 29.48
CA ALA A 309 5.66 -0.62 29.95
C ALA A 309 6.28 -1.74 29.10
N PRO A 310 7.63 -1.78 28.92
CA PRO A 310 8.26 -2.85 28.16
C PRO A 310 7.85 -4.19 28.73
N ALA A 311 7.19 -5.00 27.90
CA ALA A 311 6.92 -6.38 28.27
C ALA A 311 8.26 -7.08 28.47
N ALA A 312 8.45 -7.71 29.63
CA ALA A 312 9.62 -8.54 29.88
C ALA A 312 9.77 -9.53 28.72
N ALA A 313 10.99 -9.72 28.22
CA ALA A 313 11.26 -10.69 27.18
C ALA A 313 10.68 -12.04 27.59
N ILE A 314 9.67 -12.51 26.87
CA ILE A 314 9.04 -13.80 27.13
C ILE A 314 9.99 -14.87 26.60
N GLU A 315 10.38 -15.79 27.46
CA GLU A 315 11.14 -16.96 27.02
C GLU A 315 10.27 -17.80 26.09
N THR A 316 10.76 -18.06 24.88
CA THR A 316 10.01 -18.79 23.85
C THR A 316 10.41 -20.26 23.82
N ASP A 317 9.41 -21.15 23.80
CA ASP A 317 9.56 -22.59 23.59
C ASP A 317 8.70 -22.98 22.36
N TYR A 318 9.32 -22.91 21.17
CA TYR A 318 8.68 -23.23 19.91
C TYR A 318 9.06 -24.65 19.45
N ARG A 319 8.08 -25.48 19.27
CA ARG A 319 8.26 -26.92 18.97
C ARG A 319 7.90 -27.21 17.51
N CYS A 320 8.79 -27.95 16.84
CA CYS A 320 8.47 -28.64 15.57
C CYS A 320 8.12 -30.08 15.88
N ILE A 321 6.86 -30.47 15.70
CA ILE A 321 6.34 -31.76 16.10
C ILE A 321 6.42 -32.73 14.91
N LEU A 322 7.30 -33.72 15.03
CA LEU A 322 7.50 -34.78 14.05
C LEU A 322 7.08 -36.16 14.59
N ASP A 323 6.79 -36.23 15.88
CA ASP A 323 6.43 -37.47 16.61
C ASP A 323 4.96 -37.49 16.98
N GLU A 324 4.30 -38.63 16.81
CA GLU A 324 2.88 -38.80 17.05
C GLU A 324 2.51 -38.70 18.56
N ALA A 325 3.40 -39.13 19.45
CA ALA A 325 3.15 -39.07 20.90
C ALA A 325 3.18 -37.60 21.37
N GLU A 326 4.15 -36.80 20.91
CA GLU A 326 4.21 -35.37 21.18
C GLU A 326 2.98 -34.63 20.62
N PHE A 327 2.53 -35.04 19.44
CA PHE A 327 1.29 -34.49 18.86
C PHE A 327 0.06 -34.82 19.70
N ASP A 328 -0.06 -36.03 20.20
CA ASP A 328 -1.15 -36.45 21.07
C ASP A 328 -1.17 -35.68 22.39
N GLU A 329 0.00 -35.37 22.97
CA GLU A 329 0.11 -34.49 24.15
C GLU A 329 -0.41 -33.09 23.86
N TRP A 330 -0.01 -32.49 22.74
CA TRP A 330 -0.52 -31.19 22.35
C TRP A 330 -2.02 -31.20 22.06
N LEU A 331 -2.51 -32.25 21.41
CA LEU A 331 -3.96 -32.39 21.12
C LEU A 331 -4.77 -32.46 22.44
N ALA A 332 -4.27 -33.16 23.46
CA ALA A 332 -4.91 -33.20 24.76
C ALA A 332 -4.94 -31.81 25.45
N ARG A 333 -3.85 -31.06 25.33
CA ARG A 333 -3.75 -29.68 25.84
C ARG A 333 -4.72 -28.74 25.09
N LEU A 334 -4.83 -28.84 23.76
CA LEU A 334 -5.78 -28.07 22.95
C LEU A 334 -7.24 -28.38 23.31
N GLN A 335 -7.56 -29.64 23.56
CA GLN A 335 -8.91 -30.07 24.00
C GLN A 335 -9.28 -29.52 25.39
N ALA A 336 -8.29 -29.33 26.28
CA ALA A 336 -8.49 -28.79 27.61
C ALA A 336 -8.50 -27.26 27.64
N ALA A 337 -7.91 -26.59 26.66
CA ALA A 337 -7.78 -25.14 26.63
C ALA A 337 -9.13 -24.44 26.42
N PRO A 338 -9.45 -23.37 27.17
CA PRO A 338 -10.66 -22.58 26.95
C PRO A 338 -10.61 -21.82 25.63
N LEU A 339 -9.41 -21.44 25.18
CA LEU A 339 -9.13 -20.74 23.92
C LEU A 339 -7.72 -21.13 23.46
N PHE A 340 -7.52 -21.31 22.18
CA PHE A 340 -6.18 -21.48 21.58
C PHE A 340 -6.04 -20.71 20.29
N ALA A 341 -4.82 -20.24 20.01
CA ALA A 341 -4.46 -19.69 18.72
C ALA A 341 -4.25 -20.81 17.69
N PHE A 342 -4.69 -20.59 16.48
CA PHE A 342 -4.61 -21.53 15.37
C PHE A 342 -4.22 -20.79 14.08
N ASP A 343 -3.32 -21.39 13.32
CA ASP A 343 -2.91 -20.90 12.02
C ASP A 343 -2.57 -22.04 11.07
N THR A 344 -2.66 -21.82 9.76
CA THR A 344 -2.30 -22.80 8.72
C THR A 344 -1.25 -22.26 7.78
N GLU A 345 -0.23 -23.05 7.56
CA GLU A 345 0.75 -22.79 6.50
C GLU A 345 0.36 -23.53 5.23
N THR A 346 0.42 -22.83 4.09
CA THR A 346 -0.22 -23.30 2.85
C THR A 346 0.68 -23.15 1.63
N THR A 347 0.34 -23.89 0.56
CA THR A 347 1.08 -23.89 -0.71
C THR A 347 0.83 -22.66 -1.60
N SER A 348 -0.24 -21.90 -1.35
CA SER A 348 -0.69 -20.80 -2.22
C SER A 348 -1.58 -19.82 -1.46
N LEU A 349 -1.62 -18.57 -1.91
CA LEU A 349 -2.61 -17.59 -1.43
C LEU A 349 -4.00 -17.77 -2.05
N ASP A 350 -4.12 -18.56 -3.10
CA ASP A 350 -5.41 -18.90 -3.71
C ASP A 350 -6.13 -19.96 -2.89
N TYR A 351 -7.07 -19.53 -2.07
CA TYR A 351 -7.77 -20.38 -1.11
C TYR A 351 -8.60 -21.51 -1.76
N MET A 352 -8.91 -21.43 -3.06
CA MET A 352 -9.61 -22.50 -3.77
C MET A 352 -8.70 -23.68 -4.13
N GLU A 353 -7.39 -23.45 -4.27
CA GLU A 353 -6.39 -24.42 -4.70
C GLU A 353 -5.37 -24.75 -3.63
N ALA A 354 -5.20 -23.87 -2.63
CA ALA A 354 -4.22 -24.02 -1.59
C ALA A 354 -4.39 -25.33 -0.80
N ARG A 355 -3.28 -25.99 -0.53
CA ARG A 355 -3.19 -27.17 0.36
C ARG A 355 -2.47 -26.77 1.64
N VAL A 356 -2.91 -27.31 2.77
CA VAL A 356 -2.23 -27.12 4.05
C VAL A 356 -0.92 -27.89 4.05
N VAL A 357 0.18 -27.22 4.38
CA VAL A 357 1.53 -27.80 4.54
C VAL A 357 1.79 -28.22 5.98
N GLY A 358 1.22 -27.47 6.92
CA GLY A 358 1.28 -27.71 8.34
C GLY A 358 0.36 -26.77 9.12
N VAL A 359 0.21 -27.03 10.40
CA VAL A 359 -0.65 -26.26 11.31
C VAL A 359 0.14 -25.84 12.54
N SER A 360 -0.17 -24.66 13.07
CA SER A 360 0.46 -24.16 14.29
C SER A 360 -0.55 -23.79 15.37
N PHE A 361 -0.13 -23.88 16.63
CA PHE A 361 -0.96 -23.64 17.80
C PHE A 361 -0.21 -22.92 18.90
N ALA A 362 -0.92 -22.10 19.67
CA ALA A 362 -0.46 -21.55 20.94
C ALA A 362 -1.59 -21.52 21.96
N ILE A 363 -1.28 -21.85 23.22
CA ILE A 363 -2.23 -21.85 24.34
C ILE A 363 -1.78 -20.84 25.39
N GLU A 364 -0.50 -20.66 25.53
CA GLU A 364 0.15 -19.75 26.48
C GLU A 364 1.18 -18.87 25.74
N PRO A 365 1.33 -17.59 26.13
CA PRO A 365 2.39 -16.74 25.58
C PRO A 365 3.78 -17.37 25.67
N GLY A 366 4.52 -17.35 24.57
CA GLY A 366 5.86 -17.92 24.48
C GLY A 366 5.91 -19.43 24.22
N LYS A 367 4.77 -20.13 24.23
CA LYS A 367 4.72 -21.57 23.99
C LYS A 367 3.83 -21.91 22.82
N ALA A 368 4.45 -22.34 21.73
CA ALA A 368 3.78 -22.68 20.48
C ALA A 368 4.35 -23.94 19.82
N ALA A 369 3.56 -24.54 18.98
CA ALA A 369 3.97 -25.73 18.23
C ALA A 369 3.56 -25.62 16.77
N TYR A 370 4.40 -26.15 15.89
CA TYR A 370 4.13 -26.37 14.48
C TYR A 370 4.13 -27.86 14.17
N VAL A 371 3.11 -28.33 13.50
CA VAL A 371 2.96 -29.73 13.07
C VAL A 371 3.02 -29.78 11.54
N PRO A 372 4.19 -30.06 10.95
CA PRO A 372 4.35 -30.19 9.50
C PRO A 372 3.87 -31.55 9.00
N PHE A 373 3.33 -31.59 7.79
CA PHE A 373 2.98 -32.83 7.08
C PHE A 373 3.07 -32.72 5.56
N GLY A 374 3.38 -31.54 5.02
CA GLY A 374 3.38 -31.29 3.57
C GLY A 374 4.68 -30.70 3.02
N HIS A 375 5.78 -30.66 3.81
CA HIS A 375 7.08 -30.22 3.27
C HIS A 375 7.67 -31.27 2.35
N ASP A 376 8.11 -30.86 1.15
CA ASP A 376 8.58 -31.74 0.08
C ASP A 376 9.94 -31.33 -0.54
N TYR A 377 10.70 -30.47 0.15
CA TYR A 377 12.04 -30.11 -0.29
C TYR A 377 13.02 -31.29 -0.19
N LEU A 378 14.13 -31.21 -0.96
CA LEU A 378 15.14 -32.27 -0.96
C LEU A 378 15.82 -32.41 0.42
N GLY A 379 15.70 -33.56 1.05
CA GLY A 379 16.25 -33.83 2.36
C GLY A 379 15.29 -33.56 3.51
N ALA A 380 14.03 -33.23 3.24
CA ALA A 380 13.02 -33.03 4.29
C ALA A 380 12.96 -34.26 5.24
N PRO A 381 12.93 -34.05 6.56
CA PRO A 381 12.78 -35.12 7.52
C PRO A 381 11.41 -35.82 7.35
N VAL A 382 11.30 -37.00 7.90
CA VAL A 382 10.01 -37.72 7.94
C VAL A 382 9.03 -36.91 8.81
N GLN A 383 7.87 -36.58 8.27
CA GLN A 383 6.81 -35.84 8.92
C GLN A 383 5.63 -36.77 9.23
N LEU A 384 4.76 -36.33 10.12
CA LEU A 384 3.43 -36.96 10.27
C LEU A 384 2.65 -36.86 8.97
N THR A 385 1.72 -37.78 8.75
CA THR A 385 0.89 -37.74 7.52
C THR A 385 -0.26 -36.74 7.66
N GLU A 386 -0.64 -36.09 6.55
CA GLU A 386 -1.82 -35.21 6.49
C GLU A 386 -3.04 -35.87 7.10
N ALA A 387 -3.30 -37.15 6.73
CA ALA A 387 -4.46 -37.90 7.22
C ALA A 387 -4.44 -38.11 8.74
N ALA A 388 -3.28 -38.37 9.34
CA ALA A 388 -3.13 -38.54 10.77
C ALA A 388 -3.35 -37.22 11.53
N VAL A 389 -2.72 -36.14 11.07
CA VAL A 389 -2.80 -34.82 11.72
C VAL A 389 -4.19 -34.23 11.56
N LEU A 390 -4.67 -34.07 10.35
CA LEU A 390 -5.98 -33.46 10.07
C LEU A 390 -7.14 -34.35 10.55
N GLY A 391 -6.99 -35.68 10.52
CA GLY A 391 -7.99 -36.60 11.04
C GLY A 391 -8.20 -36.46 12.54
N LYS A 392 -7.12 -36.31 13.32
CA LYS A 392 -7.20 -36.08 14.78
C LYS A 392 -7.68 -34.69 15.15
N LEU A 393 -7.35 -33.67 14.33
CA LEU A 393 -7.75 -32.27 14.55
C LEU A 393 -9.18 -31.98 14.14
N LYS A 394 -9.72 -32.68 13.16
CA LYS A 394 -11.05 -32.41 12.60
C LYS A 394 -12.15 -32.30 13.69
N PRO A 395 -12.30 -33.21 14.64
CA PRO A 395 -13.33 -33.11 15.68
C PRO A 395 -13.17 -31.81 16.52
N LEU A 396 -11.91 -31.41 16.79
CA LEU A 396 -11.61 -30.20 17.55
C LEU A 396 -11.88 -28.93 16.73
N LEU A 397 -11.51 -28.92 15.46
CA LEU A 397 -11.66 -27.76 14.59
C LEU A 397 -13.14 -27.52 14.20
N GLU A 398 -13.93 -28.58 14.09
CA GLU A 398 -15.36 -28.50 13.76
C GLU A 398 -16.27 -28.30 14.99
N ASP A 399 -15.74 -28.39 16.21
CA ASP A 399 -16.50 -28.15 17.44
C ASP A 399 -16.70 -26.65 17.70
N PRO A 400 -17.92 -26.12 17.64
CA PRO A 400 -18.20 -24.73 17.92
C PRO A 400 -17.98 -24.34 19.39
N ALA A 401 -17.95 -25.31 20.32
CA ALA A 401 -17.68 -25.08 21.73
C ALA A 401 -16.17 -24.90 22.02
N ARG A 402 -15.31 -25.28 21.10
CA ARG A 402 -13.85 -25.11 21.21
C ARG A 402 -13.45 -23.79 20.56
N LEU A 403 -13.15 -22.79 21.42
CA LEU A 403 -12.90 -21.43 20.95
C LEU A 403 -11.49 -21.29 20.34
N LYS A 404 -11.43 -20.64 19.19
CA LYS A 404 -10.20 -20.38 18.46
C LYS A 404 -10.04 -18.88 18.24
N VAL A 405 -8.78 -18.46 18.20
CA VAL A 405 -8.35 -17.13 17.73
C VAL A 405 -7.31 -17.32 16.62
N GLY A 406 -7.35 -16.46 15.63
CA GLY A 406 -6.37 -16.45 14.55
C GLY A 406 -6.22 -15.07 13.93
N GLN A 407 -5.37 -14.98 12.94
CA GLN A 407 -5.15 -13.79 12.12
C GLN A 407 -5.73 -14.04 10.72
N ASN A 408 -6.80 -13.35 10.33
CA ASN A 408 -7.49 -13.55 9.05
C ASN A 408 -7.99 -15.00 8.83
N LEU A 409 -8.66 -15.56 9.83
CA LEU A 409 -9.16 -16.95 9.84
C LEU A 409 -10.16 -17.27 8.72
N LYS A 410 -10.67 -16.28 8.00
CA LYS A 410 -11.49 -16.51 6.81
C LYS A 410 -10.71 -17.29 5.75
N TYR A 411 -9.43 -16.97 5.58
CA TYR A 411 -8.55 -17.69 4.66
C TYR A 411 -8.36 -19.14 5.10
N ASP A 412 -7.98 -19.38 6.36
CA ASP A 412 -7.77 -20.72 6.92
C ASP A 412 -9.03 -21.57 6.83
N ARG A 413 -10.19 -20.98 7.15
CA ARG A 413 -11.49 -21.64 7.00
C ARG A 413 -11.75 -22.10 5.57
N ASN A 414 -11.43 -21.27 4.58
CA ASN A 414 -11.59 -21.61 3.17
C ASN A 414 -10.62 -22.70 2.73
N VAL A 415 -9.37 -22.66 3.15
CA VAL A 415 -8.37 -23.67 2.80
C VAL A 415 -8.68 -25.02 3.46
N LEU A 416 -9.10 -25.04 4.72
CA LEU A 416 -9.49 -26.27 5.42
C LEU A 416 -10.64 -27.01 4.75
N LEU A 417 -11.54 -26.31 4.06
CA LEU A 417 -12.60 -26.92 3.26
C LEU A 417 -12.05 -27.75 2.08
N ASN A 418 -10.85 -27.44 1.57
CA ASN A 418 -10.18 -28.27 0.57
C ASN A 418 -9.75 -29.65 1.13
N HIS A 419 -9.71 -29.79 2.45
CA HIS A 419 -9.42 -31.01 3.20
C HIS A 419 -10.67 -31.62 3.85
N GLY A 420 -11.85 -31.10 3.55
CA GLY A 420 -13.13 -31.60 4.11
C GLY A 420 -13.32 -31.24 5.60
N ILE A 421 -12.71 -30.14 6.08
CA ILE A 421 -12.84 -29.65 7.44
C ILE A 421 -13.55 -28.29 7.42
N GLU A 422 -14.67 -28.18 8.12
CA GLU A 422 -15.39 -26.91 8.31
C GLU A 422 -15.00 -26.29 9.66
N LEU A 423 -14.12 -25.29 9.66
CA LEU A 423 -13.67 -24.60 10.87
C LEU A 423 -14.84 -23.91 11.57
N GLN A 424 -15.07 -24.27 12.83
CA GLN A 424 -16.10 -23.71 13.71
C GLN A 424 -15.45 -23.14 14.97
N GLY A 425 -16.24 -22.42 15.79
CA GLY A 425 -15.76 -21.91 17.06
C GLY A 425 -14.74 -20.77 16.95
N ILE A 426 -14.73 -20.04 15.84
CA ILE A 426 -13.96 -18.79 15.70
C ILE A 426 -14.54 -17.77 16.66
N ALA A 427 -13.84 -17.51 17.77
CA ALA A 427 -14.25 -16.56 18.80
C ALA A 427 -13.65 -15.18 18.59
N TYR A 428 -12.44 -15.13 18.02
CA TYR A 428 -11.68 -13.91 17.81
C TYR A 428 -10.85 -14.01 16.55
N ASP A 429 -10.58 -12.83 15.94
CA ASP A 429 -9.70 -12.64 14.80
C ASP A 429 -8.92 -11.34 15.01
N THR A 430 -7.60 -11.43 15.14
CA THR A 430 -6.75 -10.30 15.51
C THR A 430 -6.71 -9.20 14.45
N MET A 431 -6.84 -9.55 13.17
CA MET A 431 -7.00 -8.57 12.09
C MET A 431 -8.28 -7.75 12.28
N LEU A 432 -9.42 -8.42 12.58
CA LEU A 432 -10.71 -7.76 12.81
C LEU A 432 -10.74 -6.99 14.13
N GLU A 433 -10.11 -7.50 15.19
CA GLU A 433 -9.96 -6.76 16.45
C GLU A 433 -9.23 -5.43 16.25
N SER A 434 -8.09 -5.48 15.56
CA SER A 434 -7.31 -4.28 15.24
C SER A 434 -8.09 -3.31 14.35
N TYR A 435 -8.76 -3.82 13.34
CA TYR A 435 -9.54 -3.01 12.41
C TYR A 435 -10.70 -2.28 13.10
N VAL A 436 -11.44 -2.96 13.96
CA VAL A 436 -12.54 -2.34 14.72
C VAL A 436 -12.01 -1.35 15.75
N LEU A 437 -10.90 -1.67 16.40
CA LEU A 437 -10.26 -0.78 17.38
C LEU A 437 -9.84 0.54 16.75
N ASN A 438 -9.15 0.51 15.60
CA ASN A 438 -8.80 1.70 14.82
C ASN A 438 -8.50 1.33 13.36
N SER A 439 -9.45 1.58 12.46
CA SER A 439 -9.37 1.21 11.05
C SER A 439 -8.23 1.86 10.25
N THR A 440 -7.64 2.94 10.75
CA THR A 440 -6.59 3.71 10.07
C THR A 440 -5.20 3.58 10.71
N ALA A 441 -5.10 2.87 11.81
CA ALA A 441 -3.88 2.86 12.64
C ALA A 441 -2.71 2.08 12.04
N SER A 442 -2.98 1.03 11.25
CA SER A 442 -1.97 0.17 10.64
C SER A 442 -2.54 -0.55 9.40
N ARG A 443 -1.72 -1.41 8.78
CA ARG A 443 -2.18 -2.32 7.73
C ARG A 443 -3.01 -3.50 8.24
N HIS A 444 -3.08 -3.71 9.55
CA HIS A 444 -3.72 -4.85 10.21
C HIS A 444 -3.11 -6.23 9.88
N ASP A 445 -1.92 -6.26 9.27
CA ASP A 445 -1.11 -7.47 9.14
C ASP A 445 -0.38 -7.77 10.45
N MET A 446 -0.01 -9.04 10.65
CA MET A 446 0.57 -9.51 11.91
C MET A 446 1.86 -8.79 12.28
N ASP A 447 2.77 -8.58 11.33
CA ASP A 447 4.06 -7.91 11.56
C ASP A 447 3.86 -6.47 12.05
N SER A 448 2.97 -5.72 11.39
CA SER A 448 2.62 -4.35 11.78
C SER A 448 1.97 -4.30 13.16
N LEU A 449 1.09 -5.27 13.46
CA LEU A 449 0.41 -5.35 14.77
C LEU A 449 1.37 -5.77 15.88
N ALA A 450 2.25 -6.75 15.65
CA ALA A 450 3.26 -7.19 16.61
C ALA A 450 4.21 -6.05 17.00
N ARG A 451 4.67 -5.31 16.00
CA ARG A 451 5.51 -4.13 16.19
C ARG A 451 4.82 -3.05 17.01
N ARG A 452 3.54 -2.77 16.70
CA ARG A 452 2.76 -1.71 17.35
C ARG A 452 2.33 -2.06 18.77
N TYR A 453 1.76 -3.25 18.97
CA TYR A 453 1.10 -3.60 20.24
C TYR A 453 1.96 -4.44 21.18
N LEU A 454 2.95 -5.15 20.65
CA LEU A 454 3.82 -6.03 21.44
C LEU A 454 5.28 -5.54 21.49
N ASN A 455 5.64 -4.56 20.65
CA ASN A 455 7.04 -4.11 20.45
C ASN A 455 7.98 -5.28 20.09
N VAL A 456 7.51 -6.18 19.20
CA VAL A 456 8.23 -7.37 18.74
C VAL A 456 8.42 -7.29 17.23
N GLU A 457 9.63 -7.50 16.76
CA GLU A 457 9.92 -7.76 15.35
C GLU A 457 9.75 -9.26 15.09
N THR A 458 8.89 -9.60 14.15
CA THR A 458 8.57 -10.97 13.75
C THR A 458 9.47 -11.42 12.59
N ILE A 459 9.59 -12.73 12.41
CA ILE A 459 10.22 -13.30 11.21
C ILE A 459 9.28 -13.02 10.03
N SER A 460 9.76 -12.31 9.00
CA SER A 460 8.93 -12.07 7.82
C SER A 460 8.95 -13.27 6.87
N PHE A 461 7.87 -13.48 6.10
CA PHE A 461 7.82 -14.54 5.09
C PHE A 461 8.95 -14.38 4.05
N GLU A 462 9.31 -13.15 3.68
CA GLU A 462 10.38 -12.86 2.73
C GLU A 462 11.77 -13.28 3.25
N ASP A 463 11.97 -13.30 4.56
CA ASP A 463 13.26 -13.72 5.18
C ASP A 463 13.50 -15.22 5.01
N ILE A 464 12.44 -16.03 4.99
CA ILE A 464 12.54 -17.51 4.87
C ILE A 464 12.26 -18.00 3.44
N ALA A 465 11.47 -17.31 2.66
CA ALA A 465 11.06 -17.72 1.30
C ALA A 465 11.81 -16.99 0.17
N GLY A 466 12.49 -15.87 0.47
CA GLY A 466 13.06 -14.99 -0.56
C GLY A 466 12.03 -14.10 -1.24
N LYS A 467 12.44 -13.39 -2.29
CA LYS A 467 11.63 -12.35 -2.97
C LYS A 467 11.50 -12.59 -4.48
N GLY A 468 10.41 -12.07 -5.05
CA GLY A 468 10.22 -12.00 -6.50
C GLY A 468 9.95 -13.35 -7.16
N VAL A 469 10.39 -13.52 -8.41
CA VAL A 469 10.06 -14.72 -9.24
C VAL A 469 10.66 -16.01 -8.67
N LYS A 470 11.71 -15.93 -7.86
CA LYS A 470 12.38 -17.06 -7.21
C LYS A 470 11.87 -17.34 -5.79
N GLN A 471 10.84 -16.63 -5.34
CA GLN A 471 10.27 -16.85 -4.02
C GLN A 471 9.76 -18.29 -3.89
N LEU A 472 10.15 -18.97 -2.81
CA LEU A 472 9.72 -20.32 -2.51
C LEU A 472 8.27 -20.35 -2.02
N THR A 473 7.57 -21.42 -2.31
CA THR A 473 6.32 -21.77 -1.64
C THR A 473 6.63 -22.42 -0.29
N PHE A 474 5.70 -22.38 0.67
CA PHE A 474 5.98 -22.78 2.04
C PHE A 474 6.44 -24.25 2.18
N ASN A 475 5.90 -25.15 1.35
CA ASN A 475 6.30 -26.56 1.31
C ASN A 475 7.77 -26.79 0.89
N GLN A 476 8.39 -25.79 0.25
CA GLN A 476 9.78 -25.84 -0.21
C GLN A 476 10.76 -25.25 0.82
N ILE A 477 10.27 -24.62 1.90
CA ILE A 477 11.10 -24.03 2.95
C ILE A 477 11.54 -25.10 3.94
N GLU A 478 12.83 -25.09 4.29
CA GLU A 478 13.40 -26.04 5.25
C GLU A 478 12.75 -25.87 6.63
N LEU A 479 12.49 -26.99 7.32
CA LEU A 479 11.82 -26.99 8.63
C LEU A 479 12.55 -26.20 9.71
N GLU A 480 13.88 -26.09 9.61
CA GLU A 480 14.68 -25.27 10.53
C GLU A 480 14.27 -23.77 10.48
N GLN A 481 13.79 -23.30 9.35
CA GLN A 481 13.28 -21.94 9.15
C GLN A 481 11.74 -21.87 9.24
N ALA A 482 11.05 -22.84 8.66
CA ALA A 482 9.60 -22.87 8.60
C ALA A 482 8.94 -23.09 9.97
N ALA A 483 9.51 -23.95 10.83
CA ALA A 483 8.91 -24.26 12.12
C ALA A 483 8.97 -23.11 13.12
N PRO A 484 10.10 -22.40 13.31
CA PRO A 484 10.11 -21.19 14.13
C PRO A 484 9.16 -20.10 13.63
N TYR A 485 9.09 -19.88 12.30
CA TYR A 485 8.17 -18.93 11.69
C TYR A 485 6.71 -19.26 12.02
N ALA A 486 6.26 -20.46 11.72
CA ALA A 486 4.87 -20.89 11.93
C ALA A 486 4.48 -20.92 13.41
N ALA A 487 5.37 -21.35 14.29
CA ALA A 487 5.13 -21.34 15.74
C ALA A 487 5.07 -19.91 16.29
N GLU A 488 5.93 -19.02 15.81
CA GLU A 488 5.89 -17.58 16.14
C GLU A 488 4.55 -16.97 15.75
N ASP A 489 4.03 -17.27 14.55
CA ASP A 489 2.75 -16.73 14.10
C ASP A 489 1.60 -17.10 15.03
N ALA A 490 1.55 -18.33 15.54
CA ALA A 490 0.54 -18.74 16.52
C ALA A 490 0.72 -18.05 17.87
N ASP A 491 1.95 -17.93 18.39
CA ASP A 491 2.25 -17.24 19.64
C ASP A 491 1.92 -15.75 19.56
N ILE A 492 2.40 -15.08 18.52
CA ILE A 492 2.14 -13.65 18.29
C ILE A 492 0.64 -13.39 18.15
N THR A 493 -0.10 -14.25 17.44
CA THR A 493 -1.56 -14.15 17.34
C THR A 493 -2.24 -14.20 18.72
N LEU A 494 -1.83 -15.13 19.58
CA LEU A 494 -2.41 -15.22 20.93
C LEU A 494 -2.08 -13.98 21.77
N ARG A 495 -0.86 -13.51 21.72
CA ARG A 495 -0.41 -12.30 22.44
C ARG A 495 -1.08 -11.04 21.93
N LEU A 496 -1.25 -10.92 20.61
CA LEU A 496 -2.00 -9.81 19.98
C LEU A 496 -3.45 -9.81 20.44
N HIS A 497 -4.12 -10.97 20.46
CA HIS A 497 -5.46 -11.06 20.97
C HIS A 497 -5.57 -10.55 22.41
N GLN A 498 -4.67 -10.98 23.31
CA GLN A 498 -4.65 -10.51 24.68
C GLN A 498 -4.49 -8.99 24.81
N ALA A 499 -3.62 -8.41 23.99
CA ALA A 499 -3.39 -6.96 23.96
C ALA A 499 -4.55 -6.18 23.36
N LEU A 500 -5.10 -6.65 22.23
CA LEU A 500 -6.16 -5.98 21.49
C LEU A 500 -7.52 -6.10 22.19
N TRP A 501 -7.86 -7.29 22.64
CA TRP A 501 -9.15 -7.54 23.29
C TRP A 501 -9.30 -6.78 24.60
N GLY A 502 -8.20 -6.64 25.38
CA GLY A 502 -8.20 -5.82 26.57
C GLY A 502 -8.62 -4.36 26.31
N LYS A 503 -8.17 -3.79 25.19
CA LYS A 503 -8.53 -2.45 24.76
C LYS A 503 -9.95 -2.39 24.14
N LEU A 504 -10.27 -3.34 23.27
CA LEU A 504 -11.54 -3.39 22.54
C LEU A 504 -12.73 -3.62 23.46
N SER A 505 -12.61 -4.54 24.42
CA SER A 505 -13.68 -4.86 25.39
C SER A 505 -13.95 -3.72 26.38
N ALA A 506 -13.00 -2.83 26.60
CA ALA A 506 -13.19 -1.61 27.39
C ALA A 506 -14.12 -0.58 26.71
N GLU A 507 -14.36 -0.71 25.41
CA GLU A 507 -15.18 0.18 24.58
C GLU A 507 -16.45 -0.57 24.10
N PRO A 508 -17.58 -0.47 24.82
CA PRO A 508 -18.78 -1.29 24.55
C PRO A 508 -19.34 -1.16 23.13
N GLY A 509 -19.24 0.04 22.53
CA GLY A 509 -19.67 0.28 21.14
C GLY A 509 -18.83 -0.50 20.13
N LEU A 510 -17.51 -0.47 20.29
CA LEU A 510 -16.58 -1.20 19.43
C LEU A 510 -16.68 -2.71 19.64
N ALA A 511 -16.82 -3.16 20.89
CA ALA A 511 -17.03 -4.58 21.21
C ALA A 511 -18.27 -5.14 20.51
N LYS A 512 -19.37 -4.36 20.45
CA LYS A 512 -20.58 -4.73 19.70
C LYS A 512 -20.34 -4.80 18.20
N VAL A 513 -19.65 -3.81 17.62
CA VAL A 513 -19.31 -3.85 16.18
C VAL A 513 -18.52 -5.11 15.86
N PHE A 514 -17.56 -5.47 16.69
CA PHE A 514 -16.78 -6.70 16.52
C PHE A 514 -17.67 -7.95 16.63
N SER A 515 -18.42 -8.10 17.72
CA SER A 515 -19.15 -9.33 18.04
C SER A 515 -20.44 -9.52 17.24
N GLU A 516 -21.10 -8.43 16.85
CA GLU A 516 -22.41 -8.48 16.17
C GLU A 516 -22.33 -8.25 14.66
N ILE A 517 -21.24 -7.66 14.15
CA ILE A 517 -21.10 -7.31 12.73
C ILE A 517 -19.89 -8.00 12.11
N GLU A 518 -18.66 -7.67 12.54
CA GLU A 518 -17.46 -8.11 11.80
C GLU A 518 -17.19 -9.61 11.96
N LEU A 519 -17.22 -10.13 13.17
CA LEU A 519 -16.97 -11.55 13.41
C LEU A 519 -18.04 -12.46 12.81
N PRO A 520 -19.34 -12.19 12.98
CA PRO A 520 -20.40 -12.99 12.34
C PRO A 520 -20.40 -12.91 10.81
N LEU A 521 -19.87 -11.83 10.23
CA LEU A 521 -19.74 -11.67 8.78
C LEU A 521 -18.66 -12.57 8.17
N LEU A 522 -17.61 -12.92 8.92
CA LEU A 522 -16.50 -13.73 8.44
C LEU A 522 -16.95 -15.04 7.77
N PRO A 523 -17.77 -15.90 8.40
CA PRO A 523 -18.24 -17.12 7.75
C PRO A 523 -19.21 -16.86 6.57
N VAL A 524 -19.93 -15.75 6.56
CA VAL A 524 -20.80 -15.35 5.45
C VAL A 524 -19.95 -15.06 4.21
N LEU A 525 -18.92 -14.24 4.35
CA LEU A 525 -17.98 -13.93 3.26
C LEU A 525 -17.24 -15.18 2.78
N ALA A 526 -16.81 -16.04 3.69
CA ALA A 526 -16.14 -17.29 3.33
C ALA A 526 -17.04 -18.18 2.45
N ARG A 527 -18.33 -18.29 2.76
CA ARG A 527 -19.31 -19.04 1.94
C ARG A 527 -19.51 -18.40 0.57
N MET A 528 -19.64 -17.07 0.50
CA MET A 528 -19.78 -16.34 -0.77
C MET A 528 -18.55 -16.52 -1.65
N GLU A 529 -17.35 -16.42 -1.09
CA GLU A 529 -16.09 -16.63 -1.80
C GLU A 529 -16.00 -18.05 -2.36
N ARG A 530 -16.31 -19.07 -1.56
CA ARG A 530 -16.30 -20.49 -1.97
C ARG A 530 -17.35 -20.81 -3.02
N LEU A 531 -18.50 -20.15 -2.95
CA LEU A 531 -19.58 -20.32 -3.93
C LEU A 531 -19.19 -19.76 -5.28
N GLY A 532 -18.64 -18.55 -5.31
CA GLY A 532 -18.28 -17.85 -6.54
C GLY A 532 -19.48 -17.45 -7.41
N THR A 533 -19.19 -16.95 -8.60
CA THR A 533 -20.18 -16.52 -9.58
C THR A 533 -19.89 -17.09 -10.96
N THR A 534 -20.93 -17.41 -11.72
CA THR A 534 -20.79 -17.92 -13.09
C THR A 534 -20.63 -16.78 -14.08
N ILE A 535 -19.67 -16.92 -14.99
CA ILE A 535 -19.39 -15.95 -16.04
C ILE A 535 -19.46 -16.64 -17.40
N GLU A 536 -20.05 -15.96 -18.40
CA GLU A 536 -20.06 -16.38 -19.79
C GLU A 536 -18.82 -15.83 -20.52
N PRO A 537 -17.76 -16.64 -20.73
CA PRO A 537 -16.50 -16.15 -21.27
C PRO A 537 -16.60 -15.70 -22.73
N LYS A 538 -17.54 -16.24 -23.51
CA LYS A 538 -17.71 -15.86 -24.92
C LYS A 538 -18.10 -14.40 -25.07
N LEU A 539 -18.98 -13.89 -24.22
CA LEU A 539 -19.38 -12.48 -24.24
C LEU A 539 -18.19 -11.55 -23.95
N LEU A 540 -17.34 -11.93 -22.99
CA LEU A 540 -16.15 -11.17 -22.66
C LEU A 540 -15.09 -11.22 -23.76
N HIS A 541 -14.88 -12.35 -24.39
CA HIS A 541 -13.97 -12.48 -25.53
C HIS A 541 -14.43 -11.62 -26.74
N GLN A 542 -15.72 -11.64 -27.05
CA GLN A 542 -16.27 -10.82 -28.11
C GLN A 542 -16.07 -9.33 -27.80
N GLN A 543 -16.41 -8.92 -26.60
CA GLN A 543 -16.22 -7.52 -26.16
C GLN A 543 -14.75 -7.12 -26.18
N SER A 544 -13.83 -8.00 -25.76
CA SER A 544 -12.39 -7.75 -25.80
C SER A 544 -11.90 -7.48 -27.21
N GLN A 545 -12.36 -8.27 -28.22
CA GLN A 545 -12.00 -8.07 -29.62
C GLN A 545 -12.53 -6.74 -30.16
N GLU A 546 -13.76 -6.37 -29.84
CA GLU A 546 -14.34 -5.09 -30.24
C GLU A 546 -13.60 -3.91 -29.62
N ILE A 547 -13.23 -4.01 -28.33
CA ILE A 547 -12.43 -2.98 -27.65
C ILE A 547 -11.05 -2.86 -28.30
N GLU A 548 -10.41 -3.97 -28.68
CA GLU A 548 -9.08 -3.96 -29.32
C GLU A 548 -9.11 -3.21 -30.66
N VAL A 549 -10.14 -3.45 -31.50
CA VAL A 549 -10.35 -2.71 -32.74
C VAL A 549 -10.51 -1.21 -32.44
N ARG A 550 -11.34 -0.86 -31.45
CA ARG A 550 -11.56 0.54 -31.07
C ARG A 550 -10.31 1.22 -30.53
N LEU A 551 -9.50 0.50 -29.74
CA LEU A 551 -8.21 1.02 -29.24
C LEU A 551 -7.24 1.32 -30.39
N ALA A 552 -7.16 0.47 -31.40
CA ALA A 552 -6.34 0.69 -32.59
C ALA A 552 -6.80 1.91 -33.40
N GLU A 553 -8.11 2.11 -33.53
CA GLU A 553 -8.68 3.31 -34.17
C GLU A 553 -8.34 4.59 -33.40
N LEU A 554 -8.50 4.58 -32.07
CA LEU A 554 -8.18 5.71 -31.20
C LEU A 554 -6.69 6.04 -31.22
N GLU A 555 -5.82 5.02 -31.21
CA GLU A 555 -4.37 5.22 -31.32
C GLU A 555 -4.01 5.89 -32.64
N LYS A 556 -4.58 5.43 -33.78
CA LYS A 556 -4.38 6.05 -35.09
C LYS A 556 -4.84 7.51 -35.10
N GLN A 557 -6.05 7.81 -34.61
CA GLN A 557 -6.57 9.16 -34.53
C GLN A 557 -5.69 10.06 -33.61
N ALA A 558 -5.24 9.53 -32.48
CA ALA A 558 -4.37 10.27 -31.60
C ALA A 558 -3.00 10.61 -32.25
N HIS A 559 -2.43 9.68 -33.03
CA HIS A 559 -1.20 9.89 -33.80
C HIS A 559 -1.39 10.93 -34.89
N GLU A 560 -2.53 10.91 -35.58
CA GLU A 560 -2.90 11.92 -36.62
C GLU A 560 -3.01 13.32 -35.98
N LEU A 561 -3.71 13.46 -34.84
CA LEU A 561 -3.84 14.75 -34.15
C LEU A 561 -2.50 15.25 -33.57
N ALA A 562 -1.67 14.34 -33.10
CA ALA A 562 -0.33 14.68 -32.62
C ALA A 562 0.68 14.96 -33.74
N GLY A 563 0.40 14.52 -35.00
CA GLY A 563 1.29 14.59 -36.13
C GLY A 563 2.54 13.70 -35.99
N GLN A 564 2.50 12.69 -35.16
CA GLN A 564 3.56 11.69 -34.96
C GLN A 564 3.07 10.48 -34.14
N GLU A 565 3.72 9.36 -34.30
CA GLU A 565 3.52 8.19 -33.43
C GLU A 565 4.12 8.41 -32.04
N PHE A 566 3.42 7.97 -31.01
CA PHE A 566 3.86 7.97 -29.62
C PHE A 566 3.09 6.92 -28.81
N ASN A 567 3.63 6.56 -27.64
CA ASN A 567 2.96 5.63 -26.75
C ASN A 567 1.94 6.35 -25.86
N LEU A 568 0.64 6.06 -26.11
CA LEU A 568 -0.49 6.67 -25.38
C LEU A 568 -0.50 6.33 -23.89
N SER A 569 0.17 5.24 -23.50
CA SER A 569 0.30 4.82 -22.11
C SER A 569 1.50 5.44 -21.39
N SER A 570 2.38 6.17 -22.09
CA SER A 570 3.57 6.80 -21.50
C SER A 570 3.28 8.22 -21.00
N PRO A 571 3.23 8.48 -19.68
CA PRO A 571 2.99 9.84 -19.16
C PRO A 571 4.03 10.86 -19.65
N LYS A 572 5.27 10.42 -19.86
CA LYS A 572 6.35 11.29 -20.36
C LYS A 572 6.10 11.73 -21.80
N GLN A 573 5.80 10.77 -22.71
CA GLN A 573 5.51 11.09 -24.10
C GLN A 573 4.23 11.90 -24.24
N LEU A 574 3.19 11.58 -23.46
CA LEU A 574 1.97 12.38 -23.41
C LEU A 574 2.23 13.82 -22.99
N GLY A 575 3.03 14.03 -21.94
CA GLY A 575 3.40 15.36 -21.47
C GLY A 575 4.11 16.17 -22.58
N GLU A 576 5.03 15.55 -23.30
CA GLU A 576 5.73 16.17 -24.41
C GLU A 576 4.77 16.56 -25.57
N ILE A 577 3.89 15.66 -25.97
CA ILE A 577 2.89 15.90 -27.00
C ILE A 577 1.92 16.99 -26.61
N LEU A 578 1.27 16.86 -25.45
CA LEU A 578 0.20 17.77 -25.04
C LEU A 578 0.71 19.18 -24.73
N PHE A 579 1.78 19.29 -23.95
CA PHE A 579 2.20 20.58 -23.38
C PHE A 579 3.34 21.24 -24.14
N THR A 580 4.25 20.46 -24.73
CA THR A 580 5.38 21.02 -25.50
C THR A 580 5.04 21.17 -26.96
N LYS A 581 4.52 20.14 -27.62
CA LYS A 581 4.25 20.16 -29.07
C LYS A 581 2.94 20.90 -29.42
N LEU A 582 1.85 20.53 -28.73
CA LEU A 582 0.53 21.12 -28.99
C LEU A 582 0.26 22.38 -28.17
N GLY A 583 1.08 22.70 -27.17
CA GLY A 583 0.99 23.90 -26.37
C GLY A 583 -0.28 24.03 -25.51
N LEU A 584 -0.87 22.90 -25.07
CA LEU A 584 -2.05 22.93 -24.22
C LEU A 584 -1.70 23.54 -22.85
N PRO A 585 -2.68 24.15 -22.16
CA PRO A 585 -2.44 24.76 -20.84
C PRO A 585 -2.06 23.70 -19.79
N ILE A 586 -1.05 24.03 -18.97
CA ILE A 586 -0.62 23.18 -17.87
C ILE A 586 -1.51 23.47 -16.65
N ILE A 587 -2.45 22.59 -16.37
CA ILE A 587 -3.41 22.72 -15.27
C ILE A 587 -2.77 22.37 -13.93
N LYS A 588 -1.97 21.28 -13.89
CA LYS A 588 -1.33 20.78 -12.67
C LYS A 588 0.08 20.26 -13.00
N LYS A 589 0.98 20.39 -12.05
CA LYS A 589 2.32 19.78 -12.14
C LYS A 589 2.44 18.60 -11.17
N THR A 590 3.27 17.64 -11.53
CA THR A 590 3.66 16.54 -10.65
C THR A 590 4.56 17.06 -9.51
N PRO A 591 4.75 16.31 -8.42
CA PRO A 591 5.69 16.69 -7.36
C PRO A 591 7.12 16.94 -7.85
N LYS A 592 7.50 16.34 -8.98
CA LYS A 592 8.80 16.56 -9.64
C LYS A 592 8.83 17.75 -10.60
N GLY A 593 7.76 18.58 -10.63
CA GLY A 593 7.67 19.79 -11.44
C GLY A 593 7.27 19.59 -12.92
N ALA A 594 7.15 18.37 -13.40
CA ALA A 594 6.69 18.08 -14.76
C ALA A 594 5.18 18.30 -14.90
N PRO A 595 4.68 18.68 -16.11
CA PRO A 595 3.23 18.75 -16.34
C PRO A 595 2.55 17.40 -16.04
N SER A 596 1.44 17.44 -15.32
CA SER A 596 0.68 16.23 -14.97
C SER A 596 -0.20 15.80 -16.15
N THR A 597 -0.20 14.50 -16.44
CA THR A 597 -1.13 13.84 -17.36
C THR A 597 -2.11 12.92 -16.63
N ALA A 598 -2.37 13.20 -15.35
CA ALA A 598 -3.33 12.46 -14.55
C ALA A 598 -4.74 12.59 -15.12
N GLU A 599 -5.61 11.64 -14.76
CA GLU A 599 -6.97 11.55 -15.30
C GLU A 599 -7.77 12.84 -15.11
N GLU A 600 -7.68 13.48 -13.94
CA GLU A 600 -8.32 14.76 -13.63
C GLU A 600 -7.89 15.89 -14.55
N VAL A 601 -6.60 15.93 -14.94
CA VAL A 601 -6.05 16.94 -15.85
C VAL A 601 -6.53 16.68 -17.28
N LEU A 602 -6.50 15.42 -17.72
CA LEU A 602 -6.99 15.06 -19.04
C LEU A 602 -8.49 15.27 -19.16
N ALA A 603 -9.27 15.01 -18.12
CA ALA A 603 -10.72 15.26 -18.10
C ALA A 603 -11.04 16.75 -18.28
N GLU A 604 -10.31 17.64 -17.60
CA GLU A 604 -10.48 19.08 -17.76
C GLU A 604 -10.07 19.56 -19.16
N LEU A 605 -8.97 19.06 -19.69
CA LEU A 605 -8.52 19.37 -21.05
C LEU A 605 -9.49 18.81 -22.13
N ALA A 606 -10.12 17.67 -21.87
CA ALA A 606 -11.06 17.02 -22.78
C ALA A 606 -12.35 17.84 -23.01
N GLU A 607 -12.68 18.76 -22.12
CA GLU A 607 -13.82 19.68 -22.33
C GLU A 607 -13.60 20.58 -23.56
N THR A 608 -12.34 20.93 -23.84
CA THR A 608 -11.98 21.88 -24.91
C THR A 608 -11.22 21.23 -26.06
N TYR A 609 -10.39 20.22 -25.80
CA TYR A 609 -9.45 19.67 -26.77
C TYR A 609 -9.78 18.21 -27.12
N GLU A 610 -9.65 17.89 -28.43
CA GLU A 610 -10.01 16.57 -28.97
C GLU A 610 -9.03 15.46 -28.54
N LEU A 611 -7.72 15.71 -28.60
CA LEU A 611 -6.72 14.69 -28.23
C LEU A 611 -6.88 14.21 -26.79
N PRO A 612 -6.99 15.06 -25.76
CA PRO A 612 -7.30 14.63 -24.40
C PRO A 612 -8.58 13.77 -24.30
N ARG A 613 -9.62 14.07 -25.08
CA ARG A 613 -10.87 13.30 -25.12
C ARG A 613 -10.62 11.87 -25.64
N LEU A 614 -9.88 11.74 -26.74
CA LEU A 614 -9.49 10.42 -27.27
C LEU A 614 -8.62 9.64 -26.29
N LEU A 615 -7.69 10.32 -25.60
CA LEU A 615 -6.82 9.70 -24.59
C LEU A 615 -7.62 9.19 -23.38
N MET A 616 -8.66 9.91 -22.95
CA MET A 616 -9.56 9.48 -21.89
C MET A 616 -10.35 8.22 -22.29
N GLU A 617 -10.90 8.21 -23.50
CA GLU A 617 -11.60 7.04 -24.04
C GLU A 617 -10.66 5.84 -24.17
N HIS A 618 -9.47 6.04 -24.74
CA HIS A 618 -8.45 5.00 -24.88
C HIS A 618 -8.05 4.39 -23.52
N ARG A 619 -7.74 5.23 -22.52
CA ARG A 619 -7.37 4.77 -21.17
C ARG A 619 -8.49 3.99 -20.50
N GLY A 620 -9.74 4.49 -20.62
CA GLY A 620 -10.92 3.81 -20.08
C GLY A 620 -11.10 2.42 -20.67
N LEU A 621 -11.06 2.31 -21.99
CA LEU A 621 -11.19 1.04 -22.70
C LEU A 621 -10.02 0.07 -22.44
N ALA A 622 -8.79 0.57 -22.45
CA ALA A 622 -7.61 -0.25 -22.17
C ALA A 622 -7.65 -0.83 -20.75
N LYS A 623 -8.10 -0.03 -19.76
CA LYS A 623 -8.28 -0.48 -18.37
C LYS A 623 -9.38 -1.54 -18.26
N LEU A 624 -10.52 -1.36 -18.91
CA LEU A 624 -11.59 -2.35 -18.91
C LEU A 624 -11.15 -3.67 -19.56
N LYS A 625 -10.45 -3.59 -20.69
CA LYS A 625 -9.91 -4.77 -21.38
C LYS A 625 -8.94 -5.54 -20.49
N SER A 626 -7.90 -4.89 -20.00
CA SER A 626 -6.86 -5.54 -19.21
C SER A 626 -7.34 -6.04 -17.83
N THR A 627 -8.32 -5.36 -17.23
CA THR A 627 -8.81 -5.71 -15.89
C THR A 627 -9.93 -6.76 -15.92
N TYR A 628 -10.80 -6.70 -16.90
CA TYR A 628 -12.02 -7.53 -16.92
C TYR A 628 -12.13 -8.45 -18.14
N THR A 629 -12.17 -7.89 -19.37
CA THR A 629 -12.53 -8.74 -20.53
C THR A 629 -11.47 -9.78 -20.88
N ASP A 630 -10.18 -9.47 -20.67
CA ASP A 630 -9.09 -10.42 -20.87
C ASP A 630 -8.86 -11.31 -19.63
N LYS A 631 -9.01 -10.74 -18.43
CA LYS A 631 -8.59 -11.37 -17.19
C LYS A 631 -9.66 -12.29 -16.56
N LEU A 632 -10.94 -11.86 -16.57
CA LEU A 632 -12.02 -12.64 -15.95
C LEU A 632 -12.16 -14.06 -16.49
N PRO A 633 -12.10 -14.31 -17.81
CA PRO A 633 -12.17 -15.69 -18.33
C PRO A 633 -11.07 -16.61 -17.83
N LEU A 634 -9.88 -16.05 -17.57
CA LEU A 634 -8.72 -16.80 -17.05
C LEU A 634 -8.86 -17.13 -15.55
N MET A 635 -9.75 -16.44 -14.83
CA MET A 635 -9.99 -16.67 -13.39
C MET A 635 -11.05 -17.74 -13.12
N ILE A 636 -11.70 -18.27 -14.14
CA ILE A 636 -12.68 -19.34 -13.98
C ILE A 636 -11.97 -20.59 -13.47
N LYS A 637 -12.35 -21.08 -12.30
CA LYS A 637 -11.79 -22.30 -11.71
C LYS A 637 -12.37 -23.52 -12.38
N PRO A 638 -11.53 -24.45 -12.92
CA PRO A 638 -12.02 -25.66 -13.57
C PRO A 638 -12.89 -26.53 -12.67
N GLN A 639 -12.60 -26.56 -11.37
CA GLN A 639 -13.31 -27.37 -10.38
C GLN A 639 -14.78 -26.94 -10.16
N THR A 640 -15.06 -25.66 -10.28
CA THR A 640 -16.37 -25.07 -10.01
C THR A 640 -17.05 -24.51 -11.24
N GLY A 641 -16.27 -24.18 -12.30
CA GLY A 641 -16.75 -23.44 -13.46
C GLY A 641 -17.10 -21.97 -13.12
N ARG A 642 -16.65 -21.47 -11.98
CA ARG A 642 -16.99 -20.15 -11.43
C ARG A 642 -15.75 -19.29 -11.14
N VAL A 643 -15.97 -18.00 -10.99
CA VAL A 643 -14.96 -17.04 -10.53
C VAL A 643 -15.17 -16.80 -9.03
N HIS A 644 -14.08 -16.80 -8.27
CA HIS A 644 -14.07 -16.67 -6.83
C HIS A 644 -13.27 -15.44 -6.41
N THR A 645 -13.96 -14.37 -6.04
CA THR A 645 -13.31 -13.15 -5.51
C THR A 645 -12.88 -13.34 -4.05
N SER A 646 -12.02 -12.48 -3.58
CA SER A 646 -11.70 -12.33 -2.16
C SER A 646 -12.27 -11.02 -1.63
N TYR A 647 -13.07 -11.09 -0.56
CA TYR A 647 -13.58 -9.92 0.16
C TYR A 647 -12.65 -9.55 1.31
N HIS A 648 -12.41 -8.25 1.49
CA HIS A 648 -11.56 -7.72 2.55
C HIS A 648 -12.37 -6.81 3.47
N GLN A 649 -12.44 -7.21 4.76
CA GLN A 649 -13.11 -6.44 5.81
C GLN A 649 -12.24 -5.31 6.35
N ALA A 650 -10.92 -5.48 6.39
CA ALA A 650 -9.98 -4.63 7.12
C ALA A 650 -9.18 -3.67 6.20
N VAL A 651 -9.77 -3.17 5.13
CA VAL A 651 -9.10 -2.28 4.16
C VAL A 651 -9.71 -0.88 4.14
N ALA A 652 -11.03 -0.77 3.99
CA ALA A 652 -11.68 0.52 3.90
C ALA A 652 -11.90 1.13 5.29
N ALA A 653 -11.40 2.34 5.52
CA ALA A 653 -11.50 3.02 6.81
C ALA A 653 -12.96 3.23 7.29
N THR A 654 -13.91 3.30 6.36
CA THR A 654 -15.34 3.56 6.63
C THR A 654 -16.18 2.33 6.98
N GLY A 655 -15.59 1.14 6.99
CA GLY A 655 -16.32 -0.11 7.22
C GLY A 655 -16.83 -0.80 5.95
N ARG A 656 -16.70 -0.20 4.77
CA ARG A 656 -17.07 -0.84 3.50
C ARG A 656 -16.20 -2.05 3.20
N LEU A 657 -16.77 -3.05 2.53
CA LEU A 657 -16.00 -4.16 1.97
C LEU A 657 -15.25 -3.71 0.72
N SER A 658 -14.08 -4.27 0.50
CA SER A 658 -13.41 -4.24 -0.79
C SER A 658 -13.27 -5.65 -1.34
N SER A 659 -13.01 -5.79 -2.64
CA SER A 659 -12.80 -7.09 -3.27
C SER A 659 -11.60 -7.06 -4.22
N THR A 660 -10.91 -8.19 -4.31
CA THR A 660 -9.79 -8.39 -5.22
C THR A 660 -9.87 -9.77 -5.88
N ASP A 661 -9.23 -9.90 -7.01
CA ASP A 661 -9.07 -11.14 -7.77
C ASP A 661 -10.38 -11.90 -8.08
N PRO A 662 -11.36 -11.26 -8.74
CA PRO A 662 -11.38 -9.92 -9.33
C PRO A 662 -11.97 -8.84 -8.41
N ASN A 663 -11.67 -7.55 -8.68
CA ASN A 663 -12.35 -6.45 -8.02
C ASN A 663 -13.73 -6.21 -8.66
N LEU A 664 -14.78 -6.72 -8.02
CA LEU A 664 -16.16 -6.59 -8.47
C LEU A 664 -16.77 -5.22 -8.17
N GLN A 665 -16.22 -4.48 -7.18
CA GLN A 665 -16.73 -3.17 -6.76
C GLN A 665 -16.50 -2.07 -7.80
N ASN A 666 -15.54 -2.25 -8.70
CA ASN A 666 -15.12 -1.23 -9.65
C ASN A 666 -15.63 -1.46 -11.08
N ILE A 667 -16.51 -2.43 -11.33
CA ILE A 667 -17.13 -2.63 -12.64
C ILE A 667 -18.06 -1.45 -12.92
N PRO A 668 -17.86 -0.66 -13.99
CA PRO A 668 -18.67 0.52 -14.26
C PRO A 668 -20.14 0.16 -14.51
N VAL A 669 -21.05 0.96 -13.94
CA VAL A 669 -22.50 0.79 -14.11
C VAL A 669 -23.07 1.73 -15.18
N ARG A 670 -22.48 2.95 -15.30
CA ARG A 670 -23.08 4.05 -16.06
C ARG A 670 -22.79 4.02 -17.54
N ASN A 671 -21.69 3.38 -17.96
CA ASN A 671 -21.32 3.30 -19.37
C ASN A 671 -21.70 1.96 -19.99
N GLU A 672 -21.90 1.96 -21.30
CA GLU A 672 -22.29 0.78 -22.07
C GLU A 672 -21.31 -0.38 -21.92
N GLN A 673 -20.01 -0.10 -21.95
CA GLN A 673 -18.97 -1.13 -21.85
C GLN A 673 -18.97 -1.82 -20.49
N GLY A 674 -19.18 -1.08 -19.39
CA GLY A 674 -19.31 -1.64 -18.05
C GLY A 674 -20.57 -2.51 -17.91
N ARG A 675 -21.70 -2.05 -18.46
CA ARG A 675 -22.95 -2.84 -18.48
C ARG A 675 -22.78 -4.14 -19.28
N ARG A 676 -22.06 -4.13 -20.40
CA ARG A 676 -21.75 -5.36 -21.15
C ARG A 676 -20.92 -6.36 -20.34
N ILE A 677 -19.98 -5.89 -19.50
CA ILE A 677 -19.27 -6.77 -18.58
C ILE A 677 -20.25 -7.39 -17.59
N ARG A 678 -21.20 -6.63 -17.05
CA ARG A 678 -22.25 -7.14 -16.14
C ARG A 678 -23.16 -8.17 -16.81
N GLN A 679 -23.41 -8.06 -18.10
CA GLN A 679 -24.16 -9.05 -18.89
C GLN A 679 -23.47 -10.42 -18.96
N ALA A 680 -22.16 -10.47 -18.75
CA ALA A 680 -21.43 -11.72 -18.71
C ALA A 680 -21.59 -12.50 -17.39
N PHE A 681 -22.08 -11.86 -16.33
CA PHE A 681 -22.43 -12.52 -15.06
C PHE A 681 -23.85 -13.11 -15.18
N ILE A 682 -23.92 -14.44 -15.16
CA ILE A 682 -25.13 -15.20 -15.45
C ILE A 682 -25.45 -16.18 -14.31
N PRO A 683 -26.73 -16.57 -14.14
CA PRO A 683 -27.10 -17.62 -13.19
C PRO A 683 -26.79 -19.02 -13.72
N CYS A 684 -26.83 -20.01 -12.84
CA CYS A 684 -26.89 -21.40 -13.23
C CYS A 684 -28.20 -21.72 -13.96
N ALA A 685 -28.22 -22.84 -14.71
CA ALA A 685 -29.42 -23.32 -15.38
C ALA A 685 -30.57 -23.53 -14.38
N GLY A 686 -31.76 -23.04 -14.69
CA GLY A 686 -32.95 -23.10 -13.82
C GLY A 686 -33.02 -22.03 -12.72
N TYR A 687 -32.05 -21.09 -12.71
CA TYR A 687 -32.02 -19.94 -11.79
C TYR A 687 -32.11 -18.61 -12.55
N LYS A 688 -32.51 -17.58 -11.83
CA LYS A 688 -32.40 -16.18 -12.24
C LYS A 688 -31.47 -15.42 -11.30
N LEU A 689 -30.79 -14.40 -11.79
CA LEU A 689 -30.12 -13.44 -10.94
C LEU A 689 -31.15 -12.46 -10.37
N VAL A 690 -30.98 -12.15 -9.09
CA VAL A 690 -31.76 -11.17 -8.37
C VAL A 690 -30.77 -10.19 -7.73
N ALA A 691 -30.90 -8.89 -8.04
CA ALA A 691 -30.16 -7.82 -7.41
C ALA A 691 -31.08 -7.06 -6.46
N ALA A 692 -30.78 -7.06 -5.17
CA ALA A 692 -31.52 -6.35 -4.14
C ALA A 692 -30.67 -5.17 -3.63
N ASP A 693 -31.14 -3.96 -3.82
CA ASP A 693 -30.44 -2.71 -3.52
C ASP A 693 -31.24 -1.84 -2.55
N TYR A 694 -30.53 -1.18 -1.64
CA TYR A 694 -31.15 -0.19 -0.77
C TYR A 694 -31.45 1.10 -1.52
N SER A 695 -32.70 1.51 -1.52
CA SER A 695 -33.12 2.76 -2.17
C SER A 695 -32.71 3.96 -1.31
N GLN A 696 -31.80 4.80 -1.86
CA GLN A 696 -31.37 6.06 -1.24
C GLN A 696 -30.90 5.93 0.21
N ILE A 697 -30.16 4.87 0.54
CA ILE A 697 -29.78 4.53 1.93
C ILE A 697 -29.05 5.69 2.62
N GLU A 698 -28.13 6.37 1.95
CA GLU A 698 -27.36 7.45 2.57
C GLU A 698 -28.23 8.67 2.91
N LEU A 699 -29.22 9.00 2.08
CA LEU A 699 -30.18 10.07 2.38
C LEU A 699 -31.10 9.71 3.54
N ARG A 700 -31.52 8.45 3.63
CA ARG A 700 -32.33 7.93 4.75
C ARG A 700 -31.54 7.94 6.06
N ILE A 701 -30.27 7.56 6.00
CA ILE A 701 -29.37 7.65 7.16
C ILE A 701 -29.16 9.11 7.56
N MET A 702 -28.97 10.03 6.59
CA MET A 702 -28.85 11.45 6.87
C MET A 702 -30.13 12.00 7.53
N ALA A 703 -31.33 11.61 7.06
CA ALA A 703 -32.59 11.98 7.69
C ALA A 703 -32.64 11.52 9.15
N HIS A 704 -32.20 10.30 9.43
CA HIS A 704 -32.14 9.75 10.79
C HIS A 704 -31.12 10.48 11.67
N LEU A 705 -29.88 10.64 11.21
CA LEU A 705 -28.79 11.25 11.99
C LEU A 705 -29.01 12.75 12.25
N SER A 706 -29.56 13.46 11.27
CA SER A 706 -29.84 14.89 11.38
C SER A 706 -31.13 15.18 12.17
N GLY A 707 -32.10 14.27 12.15
CA GLY A 707 -33.43 14.50 12.66
C GLY A 707 -34.19 15.59 11.90
N ASP A 708 -33.76 15.93 10.68
CA ASP A 708 -34.35 16.99 9.87
C ASP A 708 -35.81 16.69 9.54
N LYS A 709 -36.73 17.56 9.98
CA LYS A 709 -38.16 17.37 9.82
C LYS A 709 -38.60 17.30 8.35
N GLY A 710 -37.95 18.08 7.48
CA GLY A 710 -38.26 18.09 6.05
C GLY A 710 -37.92 16.76 5.38
N LEU A 711 -36.73 16.22 5.68
CA LEU A 711 -36.28 14.91 5.16
C LEU A 711 -37.13 13.77 5.75
N LEU A 712 -37.39 13.78 7.05
CA LEU A 712 -38.19 12.75 7.72
C LEU A 712 -39.63 12.70 7.14
N THR A 713 -40.25 13.85 6.96
CA THR A 713 -41.61 13.97 6.39
C THR A 713 -41.62 13.51 4.93
N ALA A 714 -40.62 13.92 4.13
CA ALA A 714 -40.55 13.54 2.72
C ALA A 714 -40.44 12.01 2.54
N PHE A 715 -39.63 11.34 3.35
CA PHE A 715 -39.53 9.88 3.33
C PHE A 715 -40.76 9.17 3.86
N ALA A 716 -41.40 9.70 4.93
CA ALA A 716 -42.62 9.15 5.47
C ALA A 716 -43.78 9.22 4.46
N GLU A 717 -43.88 10.26 3.67
CA GLU A 717 -44.89 10.46 2.64
C GLU A 717 -44.51 9.84 1.27
N GLY A 718 -43.34 9.18 1.17
CA GLY A 718 -42.89 8.53 -0.07
C GLY A 718 -42.59 9.53 -1.19
N LYS A 719 -42.28 10.79 -0.85
CA LYS A 719 -41.96 11.83 -1.83
C LYS A 719 -40.56 11.62 -2.45
N ASP A 720 -40.45 11.94 -3.73
CA ASP A 720 -39.16 12.00 -4.40
C ASP A 720 -38.36 13.23 -3.93
N ILE A 721 -37.38 13.03 -3.06
CA ILE A 721 -36.58 14.10 -2.46
C ILE A 721 -35.83 14.88 -3.53
N HIS A 722 -35.34 14.25 -4.58
CA HIS A 722 -34.63 14.95 -5.65
C HIS A 722 -35.59 15.86 -6.45
N LYS A 723 -36.80 15.40 -6.66
CA LYS A 723 -37.86 16.21 -7.29
C LYS A 723 -38.28 17.38 -6.41
N ALA A 724 -38.44 17.14 -5.10
CA ALA A 724 -38.76 18.19 -4.14
C ALA A 724 -37.64 19.25 -4.03
N THR A 725 -36.40 18.83 -3.96
CA THR A 725 -35.23 19.73 -3.96
C THR A 725 -35.15 20.52 -5.27
N ALA A 726 -35.42 19.89 -6.43
CA ALA A 726 -35.43 20.57 -7.74
C ALA A 726 -36.51 21.68 -7.77
N ALA A 727 -37.73 21.40 -7.31
CA ALA A 727 -38.78 22.39 -7.26
C ALA A 727 -38.36 23.64 -6.45
N GLU A 728 -37.77 23.46 -5.29
CA GLU A 728 -37.30 24.55 -4.43
C GLU A 728 -36.11 25.33 -5.06
N VAL A 729 -35.08 24.60 -5.50
CA VAL A 729 -33.85 25.20 -6.02
C VAL A 729 -34.09 25.97 -7.32
N PHE A 730 -34.91 25.41 -8.22
CA PHE A 730 -35.22 26.05 -9.51
C PHE A 730 -36.47 26.95 -9.48
N GLY A 731 -37.16 27.01 -8.33
CA GLY A 731 -38.35 27.86 -8.16
C GLY A 731 -39.49 27.48 -9.07
N VAL A 732 -39.76 26.19 -9.28
CA VAL A 732 -40.85 25.66 -10.12
C VAL A 732 -41.77 24.80 -9.29
N GLU A 733 -43.02 24.64 -9.78
CA GLU A 733 -43.97 23.69 -9.20
C GLU A 733 -43.46 22.25 -9.36
N LEU A 734 -43.86 21.36 -8.42
CA LEU A 734 -43.38 19.99 -8.37
C LEU A 734 -43.60 19.23 -9.69
N ASP A 735 -44.77 19.47 -10.33
CA ASP A 735 -45.12 18.85 -11.61
C ASP A 735 -44.41 19.44 -12.82
N ALA A 736 -43.77 20.61 -12.67
CA ALA A 736 -42.97 21.26 -13.70
C ALA A 736 -41.49 20.88 -13.66
N VAL A 737 -41.07 20.06 -12.69
CA VAL A 737 -39.69 19.58 -12.58
C VAL A 737 -39.34 18.66 -13.73
N THR A 738 -38.36 19.08 -14.54
CA THR A 738 -37.84 18.28 -15.66
C THR A 738 -36.85 17.21 -15.19
N SER A 739 -36.57 16.23 -16.04
CA SER A 739 -35.56 15.19 -15.72
C SER A 739 -34.15 15.77 -15.48
N ASP A 740 -33.80 16.86 -16.19
CA ASP A 740 -32.51 17.53 -16.02
C ASP A 740 -32.43 18.29 -14.69
N MET A 741 -33.52 19.00 -14.32
CA MET A 741 -33.63 19.63 -12.99
C MET A 741 -33.52 18.61 -11.86
N ARG A 742 -34.20 17.47 -11.98
CA ARG A 742 -34.11 16.39 -11.01
C ARG A 742 -32.70 15.78 -10.93
N ARG A 743 -32.02 15.65 -12.06
CA ARG A 743 -30.62 15.18 -12.12
C ARG A 743 -29.68 16.16 -11.42
N SER A 744 -29.84 17.47 -11.69
CA SER A 744 -29.08 18.53 -11.01
C SER A 744 -29.36 18.54 -9.50
N ALA A 745 -30.61 18.41 -9.08
CA ALA A 745 -30.99 18.31 -7.67
C ALA A 745 -30.42 17.05 -7.00
N LYS A 746 -30.32 15.92 -7.71
CA LYS A 746 -29.63 14.74 -7.22
C LYS A 746 -28.17 15.05 -6.93
N ALA A 747 -27.48 15.76 -7.83
CA ALA A 747 -26.09 16.17 -7.64
C ALA A 747 -25.93 17.15 -6.48
N ILE A 748 -26.89 18.08 -6.31
CA ILE A 748 -26.92 19.01 -5.18
C ILE A 748 -27.11 18.25 -3.85
N ASN A 749 -28.13 17.39 -3.76
CA ASN A 749 -28.40 16.59 -2.55
C ASN A 749 -27.17 15.82 -2.09
N PHE A 750 -26.59 15.00 -2.98
CA PHE A 750 -25.42 14.22 -2.63
C PHE A 750 -24.18 15.08 -2.40
N GLY A 751 -23.94 16.09 -3.22
CA GLY A 751 -22.82 17.00 -3.03
C GLY A 751 -22.82 17.67 -1.67
N LEU A 752 -23.97 18.19 -1.24
CA LEU A 752 -24.08 18.94 0.01
C LEU A 752 -24.03 18.05 1.25
N ILE A 753 -24.67 16.88 1.24
CA ILE A 753 -24.56 15.93 2.37
C ILE A 753 -23.14 15.40 2.54
N TYR A 754 -22.32 15.39 1.47
CA TYR A 754 -20.89 15.07 1.54
C TYR A 754 -19.99 16.26 1.88
N GLY A 755 -20.55 17.42 2.20
CA GLY A 755 -19.79 18.60 2.57
C GLY A 755 -19.08 19.29 1.40
N MET A 756 -19.64 19.20 0.20
CA MET A 756 -19.12 19.88 -0.99
C MET A 756 -19.18 21.39 -0.83
N SER A 757 -18.13 22.09 -1.24
CA SER A 757 -18.09 23.55 -1.24
C SER A 757 -18.85 24.14 -2.44
N ALA A 758 -19.21 25.43 -2.37
CA ALA A 758 -19.82 26.16 -3.49
C ALA A 758 -18.97 26.11 -4.77
N PHE A 759 -17.65 26.07 -4.66
CA PHE A 759 -16.74 25.90 -5.78
C PHE A 759 -16.89 24.50 -6.43
N GLY A 760 -16.93 23.45 -5.60
CA GLY A 760 -17.13 22.08 -6.09
C GLY A 760 -18.49 21.90 -6.76
N LEU A 761 -19.55 22.46 -6.16
CA LEU A 761 -20.89 22.40 -6.70
C LEU A 761 -21.01 23.18 -8.02
N ALA A 762 -20.39 24.36 -8.12
CA ALA A 762 -20.34 25.16 -9.34
C ALA A 762 -19.68 24.38 -10.48
N LYS A 763 -18.56 23.74 -10.22
CA LYS A 763 -17.85 22.90 -11.20
C LYS A 763 -18.70 21.70 -11.65
N GLN A 764 -19.37 21.04 -10.72
CA GLN A 764 -20.19 19.85 -11.00
C GLN A 764 -21.43 20.16 -11.84
N LEU A 765 -22.05 21.32 -11.61
CA LEU A 765 -23.27 21.73 -12.31
C LEU A 765 -22.98 22.60 -13.57
N GLY A 766 -21.72 23.03 -13.78
CA GLY A 766 -21.37 23.93 -14.87
C GLY A 766 -21.95 25.35 -14.73
N ILE A 767 -22.12 25.84 -13.48
CA ILE A 767 -22.71 27.14 -13.14
C ILE A 767 -21.72 28.07 -12.44
N GLY A 768 -22.09 29.34 -12.28
CA GLY A 768 -21.28 30.29 -11.52
C GLY A 768 -21.24 29.99 -10.01
N ARG A 769 -20.14 30.34 -9.35
CA ARG A 769 -19.97 30.15 -7.89
C ARG A 769 -21.05 30.83 -7.05
N ALA A 770 -21.48 32.02 -7.44
CA ALA A 770 -22.53 32.76 -6.74
C ALA A 770 -23.89 32.05 -6.83
N GLU A 771 -24.19 31.45 -7.99
CA GLU A 771 -25.40 30.66 -8.21
C GLU A 771 -25.35 29.34 -7.42
N ALA A 772 -24.20 28.66 -7.41
CA ALA A 772 -23.98 27.48 -6.58
C ALA A 772 -24.16 27.79 -5.07
N GLN A 773 -23.66 28.93 -4.61
CA GLN A 773 -23.86 29.38 -3.23
C GLN A 773 -25.36 29.58 -2.92
N LYS A 774 -26.10 30.22 -3.84
CA LYS A 774 -27.54 30.40 -3.68
C LYS A 774 -28.28 29.05 -3.57
N TYR A 775 -27.88 28.05 -4.37
CA TYR A 775 -28.49 26.72 -4.30
C TYR A 775 -28.18 26.02 -2.96
N MET A 776 -26.97 26.22 -2.43
CA MET A 776 -26.61 25.73 -1.10
C MET A 776 -27.45 26.38 0.00
N ASP A 777 -27.61 27.70 -0.06
CA ASP A 777 -28.38 28.45 0.94
C ASP A 777 -29.86 28.01 0.95
N LEU A 778 -30.49 27.85 -0.24
CA LEU A 778 -31.85 27.34 -0.39
C LEU A 778 -31.98 25.88 0.11
N TYR A 779 -30.98 25.04 -0.14
CA TYR A 779 -30.98 23.67 0.37
C TYR A 779 -30.96 23.62 1.90
N PHE A 780 -30.11 24.39 2.54
CA PHE A 780 -29.98 24.42 4.00
C PHE A 780 -31.13 25.19 4.69
N GLU A 781 -31.78 26.12 3.99
CA GLU A 781 -33.04 26.71 4.44
C GLU A 781 -34.16 25.69 4.44
N ARG A 782 -34.18 24.79 3.44
CA ARG A 782 -35.15 23.70 3.33
C ARG A 782 -34.90 22.60 4.34
N TYR A 783 -33.63 22.27 4.58
CA TYR A 783 -33.18 21.19 5.46
C TYR A 783 -32.20 21.71 6.54
N PRO A 784 -32.67 22.55 7.47
CA PRO A 784 -31.80 23.17 8.48
C PRO A 784 -31.17 22.15 9.43
N GLY A 785 -31.85 21.04 9.73
CA GLY A 785 -31.32 19.96 10.57
C GLY A 785 -30.09 19.28 9.98
N VAL A 786 -29.93 19.28 8.65
CA VAL A 786 -28.73 18.75 8.01
C VAL A 786 -27.51 19.64 8.32
N LEU A 787 -27.67 20.97 8.23
CA LEU A 787 -26.60 21.93 8.57
C LEU A 787 -26.21 21.83 10.05
N GLU A 788 -27.19 21.76 10.95
CA GLU A 788 -26.97 21.59 12.38
C GLU A 788 -26.24 20.28 12.69
N TYR A 789 -26.60 19.18 12.01
CA TYR A 789 -25.90 17.90 12.13
C TYR A 789 -24.44 18.02 11.71
N MET A 790 -24.16 18.64 10.57
CA MET A 790 -22.80 18.83 10.07
C MET A 790 -21.95 19.61 11.07
N GLU A 791 -22.46 20.72 11.59
CA GLU A 791 -21.73 21.54 12.54
C GLU A 791 -21.48 20.79 13.87
N ARG A 792 -22.51 20.14 14.41
CA ARG A 792 -22.37 19.32 15.60
C ARG A 792 -21.35 18.19 15.43
N THR A 793 -21.33 17.55 14.26
CA THR A 793 -20.41 16.46 13.97
C THR A 793 -18.98 16.93 13.87
N ARG A 794 -18.73 18.11 13.27
CA ARG A 794 -17.40 18.74 13.27
C ARG A 794 -16.91 19.04 14.68
N GLN A 795 -17.77 19.66 15.51
CA GLN A 795 -17.44 19.97 16.91
C GLN A 795 -17.14 18.71 17.72
N GLN A 796 -17.91 17.65 17.55
CA GLN A 796 -17.65 16.35 18.18
C GLN A 796 -16.30 15.77 17.73
N ALA A 797 -16.01 15.78 16.42
CA ALA A 797 -14.74 15.32 15.89
C ALA A 797 -13.55 16.11 16.44
N GLU A 798 -13.68 17.44 16.55
CA GLU A 798 -12.64 18.28 17.18
C GLU A 798 -12.46 17.97 18.67
N ALA A 799 -13.53 17.71 19.40
CA ALA A 799 -13.49 17.46 20.83
C ALA A 799 -12.85 16.09 21.16
N GLN A 800 -13.28 15.04 20.48
CA GLN A 800 -12.92 13.66 20.82
C GLN A 800 -11.95 12.97 19.84
N GLY A 801 -11.65 13.58 18.68
CA GLY A 801 -10.69 13.06 17.69
C GLY A 801 -11.26 11.96 16.77
N TYR A 802 -12.54 11.62 16.89
CA TYR A 802 -13.22 10.62 16.06
C TYR A 802 -14.70 10.91 15.87
N VAL A 803 -15.31 10.22 14.92
CA VAL A 803 -16.77 10.17 14.73
C VAL A 803 -17.23 8.71 14.76
N GLU A 804 -18.53 8.51 15.02
CA GLU A 804 -19.11 7.16 15.17
C GLU A 804 -20.30 6.96 14.22
N THR A 805 -20.46 5.70 13.78
CA THR A 805 -21.68 5.26 13.10
C THR A 805 -22.83 5.04 14.11
N LEU A 806 -24.02 4.79 13.60
CA LEU A 806 -25.18 4.42 14.42
C LEU A 806 -24.91 3.20 15.32
N PHE A 807 -24.05 2.29 14.89
CA PHE A 807 -23.71 1.06 15.61
C PHE A 807 -22.47 1.16 16.49
N GLY A 808 -21.79 2.33 16.52
CA GLY A 808 -20.64 2.58 17.38
C GLY A 808 -19.29 2.33 16.70
N ARG A 809 -19.23 2.08 15.39
CA ARG A 809 -17.97 2.03 14.63
C ARG A 809 -17.34 3.41 14.61
N ARG A 810 -16.03 3.48 14.86
CA ARG A 810 -15.28 4.74 14.91
C ARG A 810 -14.42 4.96 13.67
N LEU A 811 -14.36 6.21 13.21
CA LEU A 811 -13.31 6.72 12.34
C LEU A 811 -12.53 7.80 13.08
N TYR A 812 -11.24 7.55 13.32
CA TYR A 812 -10.34 8.52 13.94
C TYR A 812 -9.85 9.52 12.89
N LEU A 813 -9.74 10.79 13.31
CA LEU A 813 -9.44 11.93 12.46
C LEU A 813 -8.25 12.74 13.03
N PRO A 814 -7.02 12.24 12.88
CA PRO A 814 -5.84 12.88 13.46
C PRO A 814 -5.64 14.30 12.94
N ASP A 815 -6.04 14.56 11.69
CA ASP A 815 -5.87 15.87 11.04
C ASP A 815 -6.98 16.89 11.33
N ILE A 816 -7.98 16.55 12.17
CA ILE A 816 -9.12 17.46 12.45
C ILE A 816 -8.70 18.78 13.07
N LYS A 817 -7.59 18.81 13.80
CA LYS A 817 -6.97 19.98 14.40
C LYS A 817 -5.73 20.48 13.66
N SER A 818 -5.48 19.98 12.47
CA SER A 818 -4.30 20.34 11.67
C SER A 818 -4.28 21.85 11.38
N ARG A 819 -3.12 22.47 11.52
CA ARG A 819 -2.90 23.86 11.13
C ARG A 819 -2.93 24.05 9.62
N ASN A 820 -2.63 22.97 8.86
CA ASN A 820 -2.81 22.97 7.42
C ASN A 820 -4.29 22.97 7.07
N ALA A 821 -4.76 24.07 6.49
CA ALA A 821 -6.17 24.26 6.15
C ALA A 821 -6.69 23.19 5.15
N GLY A 822 -5.82 22.65 4.27
CA GLY A 822 -6.18 21.59 3.33
C GLY A 822 -6.47 20.27 4.04
N LEU A 823 -5.57 19.83 4.94
CA LEU A 823 -5.72 18.61 5.74
C LEU A 823 -6.91 18.73 6.69
N ARG A 824 -7.04 19.85 7.38
CA ARG A 824 -8.19 20.10 8.28
C ARG A 824 -9.52 20.02 7.53
N LYS A 825 -9.67 20.69 6.39
CA LYS A 825 -10.90 20.64 5.57
C LYS A 825 -11.18 19.23 5.02
N ALA A 826 -10.15 18.45 4.71
CA ALA A 826 -10.32 17.07 4.31
C ALA A 826 -10.83 16.22 5.49
N ALA A 827 -10.26 16.40 6.69
CA ALA A 827 -10.72 15.74 7.91
C ALA A 827 -12.15 16.15 8.31
N GLU A 828 -12.52 17.45 8.18
CA GLU A 828 -13.88 17.92 8.41
C GLU A 828 -14.90 17.27 7.46
N ARG A 829 -14.57 17.11 6.18
CA ARG A 829 -15.40 16.37 5.23
C ARG A 829 -15.50 14.89 5.57
N ALA A 830 -14.40 14.27 5.95
CA ALA A 830 -14.38 12.88 6.39
C ALA A 830 -15.24 12.70 7.66
N ALA A 831 -15.21 13.65 8.58
CA ALA A 831 -16.04 13.66 9.79
C ALA A 831 -17.55 13.65 9.48
N ILE A 832 -17.98 14.41 8.48
CA ILE A 832 -19.39 14.47 8.06
C ILE A 832 -19.81 13.18 7.35
N ASN A 833 -18.94 12.64 6.49
CA ASN A 833 -19.26 11.51 5.63
C ASN A 833 -19.19 10.15 6.34
N ALA A 834 -18.25 9.98 7.24
CA ALA A 834 -17.97 8.69 7.85
C ALA A 834 -19.14 8.10 8.65
N PRO A 835 -19.89 8.87 9.46
CA PRO A 835 -21.06 8.31 10.16
C PRO A 835 -22.11 7.78 9.19
N MET A 836 -22.34 8.46 8.09
CA MET A 836 -23.33 8.09 7.08
C MET A 836 -22.87 6.87 6.26
N GLN A 837 -21.69 6.93 5.67
CA GLN A 837 -21.12 5.85 4.86
C GLN A 837 -20.86 4.61 5.70
N GLY A 838 -20.33 4.78 6.91
CA GLY A 838 -20.08 3.69 7.83
C GLY A 838 -21.36 3.03 8.33
N THR A 839 -22.40 3.81 8.59
CA THR A 839 -23.73 3.25 8.97
C THR A 839 -24.33 2.47 7.79
N ALA A 840 -24.20 2.94 6.55
CA ALA A 840 -24.62 2.19 5.36
C ALA A 840 -23.86 0.86 5.25
N ALA A 841 -22.53 0.89 5.47
CA ALA A 841 -21.71 -0.33 5.47
C ALA A 841 -22.11 -1.30 6.58
N ASP A 842 -22.40 -0.82 7.78
CA ASP A 842 -22.87 -1.64 8.90
C ASP A 842 -24.24 -2.26 8.60
N ILE A 843 -25.16 -1.51 7.99
CA ILE A 843 -26.49 -1.99 7.60
C ILE A 843 -26.38 -3.12 6.58
N ILE A 844 -25.59 -2.96 5.51
CA ILE A 844 -25.45 -4.01 4.50
C ILE A 844 -24.78 -5.27 5.07
N LYS A 845 -23.80 -5.13 5.96
CA LYS A 845 -23.16 -6.26 6.66
C LYS A 845 -24.18 -7.01 7.55
N ARG A 846 -25.00 -6.29 8.31
CA ARG A 846 -26.09 -6.87 9.12
C ARG A 846 -27.13 -7.57 8.25
N ALA A 847 -27.48 -6.97 7.12
CA ALA A 847 -28.38 -7.59 6.14
C ALA A 847 -27.79 -8.90 5.59
N MET A 848 -26.50 -8.92 5.24
CA MET A 848 -25.82 -10.14 4.80
C MET A 848 -25.89 -11.25 5.85
N ILE A 849 -25.64 -10.93 7.11
CA ILE A 849 -25.73 -11.88 8.22
C ILE A 849 -27.15 -12.43 8.38
N ASN A 850 -28.16 -11.56 8.36
CA ASN A 850 -29.56 -11.93 8.51
C ASN A 850 -30.06 -12.82 7.36
N VAL A 851 -29.70 -12.44 6.11
CA VAL A 851 -30.08 -13.19 4.92
C VAL A 851 -29.36 -14.53 4.84
N ASP A 852 -28.06 -14.58 5.14
CA ASP A 852 -27.29 -15.82 5.17
C ASP A 852 -27.82 -16.80 6.24
N GLY A 853 -28.20 -16.30 7.42
CA GLY A 853 -28.82 -17.10 8.46
C GLY A 853 -30.11 -17.76 8.00
N TRP A 854 -30.92 -17.04 7.24
CA TRP A 854 -32.13 -17.60 6.64
C TRP A 854 -31.81 -18.60 5.51
N ILE A 855 -30.89 -18.27 4.58
CA ILE A 855 -30.47 -19.18 3.50
C ILE A 855 -29.99 -20.51 4.05
N ARG A 856 -29.26 -20.51 5.16
CA ARG A 856 -28.77 -21.73 5.82
C ARG A 856 -29.90 -22.58 6.43
N SER A 857 -31.07 -22.02 6.68
CA SER A 857 -32.25 -22.77 7.12
C SER A 857 -33.00 -23.48 5.98
N ILE A 858 -32.61 -23.19 4.73
CA ILE A 858 -33.19 -23.80 3.51
C ILE A 858 -32.29 -24.95 3.06
N GLU A 859 -32.85 -26.15 3.04
CA GLU A 859 -32.10 -27.39 2.75
C GLU A 859 -31.84 -27.64 1.25
N ASP A 860 -32.66 -27.07 0.35
CA ASP A 860 -32.72 -27.46 -1.07
C ASP A 860 -31.82 -26.63 -2.01
N GLN A 861 -30.99 -25.71 -1.47
CA GLN A 861 -30.12 -24.82 -2.25
C GLN A 861 -30.85 -23.98 -3.32
N SER A 862 -32.16 -23.74 -3.16
CA SER A 862 -32.96 -22.95 -4.13
C SER A 862 -32.57 -21.48 -4.22
N ILE A 863 -31.76 -21.01 -3.30
CA ILE A 863 -31.21 -19.65 -3.25
C ILE A 863 -29.74 -19.67 -2.83
N ARG A 864 -28.95 -18.76 -3.41
CA ARG A 864 -27.55 -18.56 -3.07
C ARG A 864 -27.23 -17.07 -3.13
N MET A 865 -26.53 -16.56 -2.12
CA MET A 865 -26.00 -15.20 -2.11
C MET A 865 -24.62 -15.20 -2.77
N LEU A 866 -24.48 -14.52 -3.92
CA LEU A 866 -23.31 -14.58 -4.78
C LEU A 866 -22.32 -13.46 -4.50
N MET A 867 -22.81 -12.23 -4.46
CA MET A 867 -21.97 -11.03 -4.45
C MET A 867 -22.57 -9.95 -3.56
N GLN A 868 -21.70 -9.12 -3.02
CA GLN A 868 -22.02 -7.82 -2.45
C GLN A 868 -21.25 -6.75 -3.23
N VAL A 869 -21.95 -5.76 -3.77
CA VAL A 869 -21.38 -4.67 -4.55
C VAL A 869 -22.07 -3.36 -4.16
N HIS A 870 -21.30 -2.40 -3.60
CA HIS A 870 -21.84 -1.15 -3.04
C HIS A 870 -22.93 -1.39 -1.99
N ASP A 871 -24.16 -0.98 -2.28
CA ASP A 871 -25.33 -1.14 -1.38
C ASP A 871 -26.27 -2.28 -1.85
N GLU A 872 -25.76 -3.16 -2.73
CA GLU A 872 -26.51 -4.22 -3.43
C GLU A 872 -26.04 -5.61 -2.97
N LEU A 873 -26.98 -6.52 -2.82
CA LEU A 873 -26.75 -7.97 -2.71
C LEU A 873 -27.25 -8.66 -3.95
N VAL A 874 -26.44 -9.53 -4.54
CA VAL A 874 -26.78 -10.30 -5.74
C VAL A 874 -26.94 -11.77 -5.38
N PHE A 875 -28.06 -12.34 -5.80
CA PHE A 875 -28.43 -13.73 -5.56
C PHE A 875 -28.67 -14.48 -6.87
N GLU A 876 -28.53 -15.80 -6.84
CA GLU A 876 -29.19 -16.68 -7.79
C GLU A 876 -30.28 -17.48 -7.09
N ILE A 877 -31.48 -17.43 -7.66
CA ILE A 877 -32.71 -18.01 -7.09
C ILE A 877 -33.40 -18.86 -8.16
N ARG A 878 -33.88 -20.04 -7.77
CA ARG A 878 -34.71 -20.88 -8.66
C ARG A 878 -35.92 -20.11 -9.15
N GLU A 879 -36.27 -20.27 -10.41
CA GLU A 879 -37.35 -19.51 -11.06
C GLU A 879 -38.67 -19.65 -10.33
N GLU A 880 -38.99 -20.87 -9.85
CA GLU A 880 -40.22 -21.16 -9.12
C GLU A 880 -40.33 -20.53 -7.73
N LYS A 881 -39.21 -20.02 -7.20
CA LYS A 881 -39.11 -19.41 -5.86
C LYS A 881 -38.93 -17.89 -5.88
N LEU A 882 -38.89 -17.26 -7.02
CA LEU A 882 -38.50 -15.85 -7.17
C LEU A 882 -39.37 -14.92 -6.33
N GLU A 883 -40.69 -14.95 -6.49
CA GLU A 883 -41.61 -14.03 -5.79
C GLU A 883 -41.56 -14.20 -4.27
N GLU A 884 -41.58 -15.45 -3.79
CA GLU A 884 -41.49 -15.79 -2.38
C GLU A 884 -40.21 -15.27 -1.75
N TYR A 885 -39.05 -15.57 -2.38
CA TYR A 885 -37.76 -15.30 -1.78
C TYR A 885 -37.36 -13.82 -1.91
N ILE A 886 -37.76 -13.14 -2.97
CA ILE A 886 -37.57 -11.68 -3.09
C ILE A 886 -38.30 -10.95 -1.96
N ALA A 887 -39.53 -11.35 -1.61
CA ALA A 887 -40.26 -10.76 -0.50
C ALA A 887 -39.52 -10.94 0.84
N ILE A 888 -38.98 -12.15 1.08
CA ILE A 888 -38.22 -12.44 2.29
C ILE A 888 -36.91 -11.68 2.33
N ILE A 889 -36.17 -11.58 1.21
CA ILE A 889 -34.94 -10.81 1.12
C ILE A 889 -35.19 -9.33 1.45
N LYS A 890 -36.23 -8.73 0.84
CA LYS A 890 -36.60 -7.35 1.11
C LYS A 890 -36.96 -7.13 2.59
N GLU A 891 -37.70 -8.03 3.20
CA GLU A 891 -38.03 -7.97 4.62
C GLU A 891 -36.80 -8.01 5.50
N LYS A 892 -35.90 -8.98 5.28
CA LYS A 892 -34.69 -9.16 6.08
C LYS A 892 -33.67 -8.02 5.91
N MET A 893 -33.52 -7.49 4.70
CA MET A 893 -32.68 -6.33 4.43
C MET A 893 -33.29 -5.07 5.07
N SER A 894 -34.59 -4.83 4.94
CA SER A 894 -35.27 -3.69 5.57
C SER A 894 -35.24 -3.75 7.10
N ALA A 895 -35.19 -4.93 7.67
CA ALA A 895 -35.09 -5.15 9.12
C ALA A 895 -33.66 -5.09 9.68
N ALA A 896 -32.65 -4.85 8.84
CA ALA A 896 -31.26 -4.83 9.28
C ALA A 896 -30.94 -3.67 10.24
N ALA A 897 -31.74 -2.60 10.24
CA ALA A 897 -31.61 -1.47 11.16
C ALA A 897 -32.98 -0.81 11.39
N GLU A 898 -33.14 -0.23 12.56
CA GLU A 898 -34.28 0.64 12.89
C GLU A 898 -33.85 2.10 12.74
N LEU A 899 -34.40 2.78 11.75
CA LEU A 899 -34.22 4.21 11.52
C LEU A 899 -35.54 4.96 11.75
N HIS A 900 -35.49 6.28 11.92
CA HIS A 900 -36.65 7.15 11.97
C HIS A 900 -37.42 7.18 10.64
N VAL A 901 -36.83 6.65 9.58
CA VAL A 901 -37.44 6.46 8.26
C VAL A 901 -37.30 4.99 7.85
N PRO A 902 -38.25 4.43 7.10
CA PRO A 902 -38.17 3.03 6.69
C PRO A 902 -37.00 2.82 5.74
N LEU A 903 -36.26 1.71 5.90
CA LEU A 903 -35.38 1.22 4.88
C LEU A 903 -36.21 0.57 3.78
N VAL A 904 -35.97 0.98 2.54
CA VAL A 904 -36.65 0.47 1.34
C VAL A 904 -35.66 -0.27 0.48
N VAL A 905 -36.01 -1.49 0.08
CA VAL A 905 -35.20 -2.34 -0.77
C VAL A 905 -35.93 -2.56 -2.10
N GLU A 906 -35.28 -2.22 -3.19
CA GLU A 906 -35.71 -2.52 -4.53
C GLU A 906 -34.99 -3.79 -5.01
N ALA A 907 -35.72 -4.65 -5.74
CA ALA A 907 -35.13 -5.86 -6.28
C ALA A 907 -35.58 -6.08 -7.72
N GLY A 908 -34.60 -6.32 -8.59
CA GLY A 908 -34.81 -6.69 -9.98
C GLY A 908 -34.39 -8.14 -10.23
N THR A 909 -34.88 -8.71 -11.32
CA THR A 909 -34.57 -10.07 -11.76
C THR A 909 -34.12 -10.09 -13.20
N GLY A 910 -33.21 -10.98 -13.55
CA GLY A 910 -32.72 -11.07 -14.93
C GLY A 910 -31.96 -12.34 -15.24
N ASP A 911 -31.68 -12.53 -16.51
CA ASP A 911 -30.82 -13.60 -17.02
C ASP A 911 -29.32 -13.25 -16.94
N ASN A 912 -29.04 -12.05 -16.50
CA ASN A 912 -27.69 -11.57 -16.19
C ASN A 912 -27.77 -10.42 -15.17
N TRP A 913 -26.61 -9.99 -14.66
CA TRP A 913 -26.55 -8.97 -13.63
C TRP A 913 -27.02 -7.58 -14.12
N ASP A 914 -26.75 -7.21 -15.39
CA ASP A 914 -27.21 -5.93 -15.96
C ASP A 914 -28.75 -5.84 -16.04
N GLN A 915 -29.40 -6.95 -16.36
CA GLN A 915 -30.88 -7.01 -16.37
C GLN A 915 -31.51 -7.03 -14.98
N ALA A 916 -30.81 -7.57 -14.00
CA ALA A 916 -31.28 -7.66 -12.63
C ALA A 916 -31.12 -6.34 -11.85
N HIS A 917 -30.21 -5.45 -12.30
CA HIS A 917 -29.89 -4.18 -11.62
C HIS A 917 -30.85 -3.01 -11.93
#